data_ca6635f7b6d8c10d5da993d3e6a13f09
#
_entry.id   ca6635f7b6d8c10d5da993d3e6a13f09
#
_cell.length_a   1.000
_cell.length_b   1.000
_cell.length_c   1.000
_cell.angle_alpha   90.00
_cell.angle_beta   90.00
_cell.angle_gamma   90.00
#
_symmetry.space_group_name_H-M   'P 1'
#
loop_
_entity.id
_entity.type
_entity.pdbx_description
1 polymer ?
#
loop_
_entity_poly.entity_id
_entity_poly.type
_entity_poly.pdbx_seq_one_letter_code
_entity_poly.pdbx_strand_id
1 'polypeptide(L)'
;MLGSVRAWRDGTGLALGPVRQQAVLAALALRPGLLVSGEQLLDGVWGDRPPGSGLKVLPSYVYALRRRLDEQGTAPTASVIRGERGGYRFAAGAVRLDVEDLAELSAVAHRAKESGDPATAVDRLSAALALCDGEPLAGLPGPYADAERRRLLERLRAVRRDRLECLVLLGRFTETLDELAALSAADPTDEPLAALRMRALHGCDRRAEALHVYEELRRRLRQELGVDPGAELQRTHQAVLRREDVRALHPAAVRPAAPAPPASAPPAPAPDPLRPRPAVNELPGDAGRLIGRDAELARLTAPSAAGSVSVLTVDGTAGVGKTALVVRAARELSAHYPDGCLFVDLRAHSTGRRQSPERALQRLLRSLGAAHGELPSDLEDLTAAWRAATSPLRLLLVLDDALDADQVRPLLPAGADSRVLVAGRHRLGDLDADRRVTLEPLASGDAVSLLAHLIGAERASREPEATDRLAGLCDGLPLALRIAGSRLQNRGTWTVGYLVGRMADDDRLLGELSVGDRSVEAAFRLSYDQLTPDQRRGFRVLGLAPTVEFDALTPAAMLGRPPHEAERVLESLVDTSLLQQPQPGRYRLHDLVRVHARRVAQAEPEQAATARTAALGLYLHAARAASDWGSGAFPTGPEPTGPEPTGPAPTRPAFTDWREAEAWLDAAGGELADVVGHAAALGEADHACWIAEALCDYFVRQGRYHESETALETALAHADRATDPRMAVALRNCLAYTSLFQRRYTRARALFAEAADLGRLRPDPYEESRTLTGLGALHISLGESGPALSHVGAVTGAPRQQPLNDWVAAMALVIQGLAHQFEGRNQEALASFAGARTHAEAAGRPRMTGRVLSCAADIHLRLGRHAEAEELLREAVDLVAQGGDVFLCARSLTRLGTARQGRGDPDTAIALHHQALLQHRSLSPLTEPGYDWLEMDIRSRLGRAYAAAGRVREARGQFQAVLDVHAARAHRAGAAPRSS
;
A
#
# COMPACT_ATOMS: atom_id res chain seq x y z
N MET A 1 18.19 -22.62 -15.78
CA MET A 1 17.02 -22.60 -14.85
C MET A 1 15.70 -22.73 -15.61
N LEU A 2 15.62 -22.21 -16.83
CA LEU A 2 14.44 -22.33 -17.71
C LEU A 2 14.35 -23.66 -18.45
N GLY A 3 14.86 -24.69 -17.86
CA GLY A 3 14.89 -26.10 -18.28
C GLY A 3 15.54 -26.90 -17.17
N SER A 4 16.27 -27.98 -17.52
CA SER A 4 17.12 -28.65 -16.55
C SER A 4 18.22 -27.71 -16.07
N VAL A 5 18.59 -27.76 -14.79
CA VAL A 5 19.61 -26.87 -14.21
C VAL A 5 20.99 -27.21 -14.79
N ARG A 6 21.54 -26.28 -15.54
CA ARG A 6 22.84 -26.39 -16.19
C ARG A 6 23.67 -25.13 -15.91
N ALA A 7 24.96 -25.25 -15.87
CA ALA A 7 25.92 -24.13 -15.75
C ALA A 7 27.06 -24.32 -16.73
N TRP A 8 27.59 -23.20 -17.19
CA TRP A 8 28.74 -23.17 -18.11
C TRP A 8 29.75 -22.15 -17.61
N ARG A 9 31.02 -22.43 -17.93
CA ARG A 9 32.11 -21.45 -17.80
C ARG A 9 32.89 -21.46 -19.10
N ASP A 10 33.07 -20.30 -19.71
CA ASP A 10 33.77 -20.11 -20.99
C ASP A 10 33.30 -21.11 -22.08
N GLY A 11 32.01 -21.34 -22.16
CA GLY A 11 31.40 -22.27 -23.11
C GLY A 11 31.48 -23.76 -22.72
N THR A 12 32.19 -24.12 -21.63
CA THR A 12 32.33 -25.50 -21.14
C THR A 12 31.28 -25.81 -20.09
N GLY A 13 30.51 -26.88 -20.28
CA GLY A 13 29.48 -27.33 -19.34
C GLY A 13 30.07 -27.82 -18.02
N LEU A 14 29.49 -27.35 -16.91
CA LEU A 14 29.91 -27.76 -15.56
C LEU A 14 28.99 -28.87 -15.03
N ALA A 15 29.60 -29.94 -14.51
CA ALA A 15 28.85 -31.03 -13.88
C ALA A 15 28.41 -30.60 -12.46
N LEU A 16 27.16 -30.29 -12.27
CA LEU A 16 26.63 -29.73 -11.00
C LEU A 16 26.42 -30.78 -9.87
N GLY A 17 26.57 -32.06 -10.16
CA GLY A 17 26.44 -33.14 -9.18
C GLY A 17 25.02 -33.69 -9.06
N PRO A 18 24.70 -34.38 -7.94
CA PRO A 18 23.40 -34.98 -7.71
C PRO A 18 22.25 -33.98 -7.70
N VAL A 19 21.03 -34.45 -8.00
CA VAL A 19 19.82 -33.62 -8.17
C VAL A 19 19.52 -32.73 -6.94
N ARG A 20 19.70 -33.25 -5.73
CA ARG A 20 19.53 -32.45 -4.50
C ARG A 20 20.59 -31.35 -4.32
N GLN A 21 21.79 -31.57 -4.78
CA GLN A 21 22.82 -30.54 -4.82
C GLN A 21 22.45 -29.44 -5.82
N GLN A 22 21.89 -29.84 -6.97
CA GLN A 22 21.34 -28.88 -7.95
C GLN A 22 20.12 -28.12 -7.40
N ALA A 23 19.27 -28.76 -6.58
CA ALA A 23 18.17 -28.10 -5.91
C ALA A 23 18.62 -27.05 -4.90
N VAL A 24 19.71 -27.33 -4.13
CA VAL A 24 20.34 -26.33 -3.25
C VAL A 24 20.89 -25.15 -4.07
N LEU A 25 21.56 -25.44 -5.20
CA LEU A 25 22.04 -24.38 -6.10
C LEU A 25 20.89 -23.53 -6.63
N ALA A 26 19.79 -24.14 -7.08
CA ALA A 26 18.64 -23.41 -7.58
C ALA A 26 17.99 -22.54 -6.50
N ALA A 27 17.88 -23.07 -5.25
CA ALA A 27 17.33 -22.32 -4.14
C ALA A 27 18.16 -21.08 -3.74
N LEU A 28 19.47 -21.14 -3.97
CA LEU A 28 20.37 -20.00 -3.75
C LEU A 28 20.41 -19.04 -4.95
N ALA A 29 20.55 -19.57 -6.17
CA ALA A 29 20.72 -18.76 -7.39
C ALA A 29 19.46 -17.98 -7.77
N LEU A 30 18.28 -18.50 -7.49
CA LEU A 30 17.01 -17.77 -7.72
C LEU A 30 16.70 -16.71 -6.66
N ARG A 31 17.60 -16.56 -5.67
CA ARG A 31 17.56 -15.52 -4.63
C ARG A 31 18.90 -14.78 -4.55
N PRO A 32 19.39 -14.19 -5.65
CA PRO A 32 20.72 -13.59 -5.67
C PRO A 32 20.79 -12.43 -4.66
N GLY A 33 21.89 -12.36 -3.94
CA GLY A 33 22.12 -11.33 -2.94
C GLY A 33 21.36 -11.52 -1.61
N LEU A 34 20.43 -12.46 -1.49
CA LEU A 34 19.73 -12.74 -0.25
C LEU A 34 20.45 -13.81 0.58
N LEU A 35 20.43 -13.63 1.89
CA LEU A 35 20.88 -14.67 2.83
C LEU A 35 19.77 -15.72 2.98
N VAL A 36 20.07 -16.96 2.61
CA VAL A 36 19.16 -18.10 2.78
C VAL A 36 19.67 -18.96 3.94
N SER A 37 18.86 -19.12 4.98
CA SER A 37 19.26 -19.90 6.15
C SER A 37 19.39 -21.37 5.84
N GLY A 38 20.18 -22.07 6.67
CA GLY A 38 20.33 -23.53 6.52
C GLY A 38 18.99 -24.26 6.67
N GLU A 39 18.11 -23.79 7.54
CA GLU A 39 16.78 -24.36 7.75
C GLU A 39 15.91 -24.14 6.50
N GLN A 40 15.87 -22.93 5.95
CA GLN A 40 15.14 -22.64 4.71
C GLN A 40 15.63 -23.49 3.52
N LEU A 41 16.94 -23.78 3.44
CA LEU A 41 17.48 -24.67 2.41
C LEU A 41 17.06 -26.13 2.66
N LEU A 42 17.07 -26.54 3.92
CA LEU A 42 16.65 -27.90 4.27
C LEU A 42 15.17 -28.13 3.94
N ASP A 43 14.31 -27.26 4.42
CA ASP A 43 12.86 -27.32 4.19
C ASP A 43 12.53 -27.19 2.70
N GLY A 44 13.16 -26.25 2.01
CA GLY A 44 12.93 -26.02 0.58
C GLY A 44 13.34 -27.17 -0.33
N VAL A 45 14.36 -27.93 0.02
CA VAL A 45 14.91 -29.00 -0.82
C VAL A 45 14.41 -30.39 -0.39
N TRP A 46 14.10 -30.60 0.90
CA TRP A 46 13.68 -31.90 1.41
C TRP A 46 12.22 -31.93 1.90
N GLY A 47 11.64 -30.78 2.24
CA GLY A 47 10.29 -30.73 2.83
C GLY A 47 10.19 -31.57 4.09
N ASP A 48 9.12 -32.33 4.20
CA ASP A 48 8.82 -33.16 5.36
C ASP A 48 9.75 -34.37 5.56
N ARG A 49 10.74 -34.59 4.66
CA ARG A 49 11.66 -35.74 4.72
C ARG A 49 13.12 -35.29 4.73
N PRO A 50 13.57 -34.57 5.80
CA PRO A 50 14.95 -34.16 5.91
C PRO A 50 15.91 -35.36 6.05
N PRO A 51 17.17 -35.21 5.60
CA PRO A 51 18.17 -36.27 5.79
C PRO A 51 18.48 -36.45 7.27
N GLY A 52 18.83 -37.65 7.69
CA GLY A 52 19.16 -37.96 9.09
C GLY A 52 20.33 -37.13 9.65
N SER A 53 21.18 -36.55 8.77
CA SER A 53 22.25 -35.63 9.13
C SER A 53 21.79 -34.18 9.37
N GLY A 54 20.51 -33.87 9.11
CA GLY A 54 19.95 -32.53 9.26
C GLY A 54 20.74 -31.47 8.53
N LEU A 55 20.96 -30.31 9.15
CA LEU A 55 21.71 -29.18 8.59
C LEU A 55 23.16 -29.51 8.21
N LYS A 56 23.77 -30.60 8.77
CA LYS A 56 25.16 -30.97 8.50
C LYS A 56 25.40 -31.42 7.06
N VAL A 57 24.36 -31.70 6.27
CA VAL A 57 24.53 -32.05 4.85
C VAL A 57 24.87 -30.84 3.98
N LEU A 58 24.39 -29.65 4.34
CA LEU A 58 24.48 -28.43 3.52
C LEU A 58 25.94 -27.98 3.29
N PRO A 59 26.86 -27.96 4.30
CA PRO A 59 28.24 -27.59 4.07
C PRO A 59 28.92 -28.46 3.02
N SER A 60 28.64 -29.76 2.97
CA SER A 60 29.23 -30.66 1.99
C SER A 60 28.69 -30.38 0.57
N TYR A 61 27.42 -30.06 0.41
CA TYR A 61 26.84 -29.70 -0.87
C TYR A 61 27.36 -28.35 -1.36
N VAL A 62 27.42 -27.37 -0.48
CA VAL A 62 27.98 -26.05 -0.82
C VAL A 62 29.47 -26.15 -1.17
N TYR A 63 30.25 -26.92 -0.43
CA TYR A 63 31.65 -27.18 -0.76
C TYR A 63 31.80 -27.80 -2.15
N ALA A 64 30.98 -28.83 -2.46
CA ALA A 64 31.02 -29.48 -3.77
C ALA A 64 30.60 -28.53 -4.91
N LEU A 65 29.61 -27.65 -4.67
CA LEU A 65 29.17 -26.60 -5.62
C LEU A 65 30.29 -25.57 -5.86
N ARG A 66 30.91 -25.07 -4.79
CA ARG A 66 32.02 -24.12 -4.89
C ARG A 66 33.14 -24.68 -5.74
N ARG A 67 33.61 -25.91 -5.48
CA ARG A 67 34.65 -26.57 -6.29
C ARG A 67 34.36 -26.62 -7.79
N ARG A 68 33.12 -26.53 -8.17
CA ARG A 68 32.69 -26.59 -9.59
C ARG A 68 32.38 -25.23 -10.17
N LEU A 69 31.85 -24.32 -9.34
CA LEU A 69 31.42 -22.99 -9.76
C LEU A 69 32.51 -21.93 -9.64
N ASP A 70 33.47 -22.09 -8.70
CA ASP A 70 34.55 -21.15 -8.49
C ASP A 70 35.81 -21.57 -9.32
N GLU A 71 36.67 -20.62 -9.61
CA GLU A 71 37.98 -20.88 -10.18
C GLU A 71 38.92 -21.55 -9.14
N GLN A 72 39.91 -22.29 -9.62
CA GLN A 72 40.86 -22.91 -8.70
C GLN A 72 41.61 -21.84 -7.90
N GLY A 73 41.55 -21.94 -6.57
CA GLY A 73 42.19 -21.00 -5.67
C GLY A 73 41.33 -19.83 -5.21
N THR A 74 40.07 -19.76 -5.59
CA THR A 74 39.13 -18.71 -5.12
C THR A 74 38.98 -18.80 -3.60
N ALA A 75 39.21 -17.68 -2.90
CA ALA A 75 38.98 -17.59 -1.46
C ALA A 75 37.47 -17.74 -1.12
N PRO A 76 37.14 -18.36 0.03
CA PRO A 76 35.71 -18.55 0.41
C PRO A 76 34.89 -17.28 0.44
N THR A 77 35.49 -16.13 0.70
CA THR A 77 34.85 -14.80 0.70
C THR A 77 34.58 -14.23 -0.70
N ALA A 78 35.33 -14.72 -1.70
CA ALA A 78 35.19 -14.33 -3.11
C ALA A 78 34.36 -15.35 -3.92
N SER A 79 33.93 -16.45 -3.29
CA SER A 79 33.14 -17.52 -3.91
C SER A 79 31.77 -17.01 -4.39
N VAL A 80 31.28 -17.62 -5.48
CA VAL A 80 29.92 -17.40 -5.98
C VAL A 80 28.85 -17.73 -4.91
N ILE A 81 29.09 -18.71 -4.05
CA ILE A 81 28.27 -19.02 -2.90
C ILE A 81 29.01 -18.63 -1.63
N ARG A 82 28.62 -17.59 -0.94
CA ARG A 82 29.26 -17.11 0.30
C ARG A 82 28.60 -17.73 1.52
N GLY A 83 29.38 -18.18 2.48
CA GLY A 83 28.90 -18.62 3.78
C GLY A 83 28.91 -17.43 4.73
N GLU A 84 27.78 -17.19 5.38
CA GLU A 84 27.56 -16.15 6.40
C GLU A 84 27.04 -16.81 7.68
N ARG A 85 27.02 -16.04 8.79
CA ARG A 85 26.52 -16.57 10.07
C ARG A 85 25.02 -16.92 9.93
N GLY A 86 24.71 -18.21 9.96
CA GLY A 86 23.36 -18.75 9.87
C GLY A 86 22.88 -19.21 8.49
N GLY A 87 23.68 -19.05 7.41
CA GLY A 87 23.22 -19.47 6.08
C GLY A 87 24.25 -19.26 4.95
N TYR A 88 23.71 -19.19 3.75
CA TYR A 88 24.49 -19.03 2.52
C TYR A 88 23.87 -17.95 1.64
N ARG A 89 24.70 -17.22 0.93
CA ARG A 89 24.30 -16.17 -0.02
C ARG A 89 24.90 -16.46 -1.39
N PHE A 90 24.10 -16.36 -2.43
CA PHE A 90 24.59 -16.38 -3.81
C PHE A 90 25.00 -14.97 -4.22
N ALA A 91 26.21 -14.80 -4.74
CA ALA A 91 26.73 -13.49 -5.08
C ALA A 91 25.98 -12.92 -6.29
N ALA A 92 25.26 -11.83 -6.09
CA ALA A 92 24.56 -11.13 -7.16
C ALA A 92 25.57 -10.64 -8.22
N GLY A 93 25.24 -10.85 -9.51
CA GLY A 93 26.08 -10.41 -10.63
C GLY A 93 27.35 -11.23 -10.90
N ALA A 94 27.67 -12.24 -10.06
CA ALA A 94 28.80 -13.13 -10.32
C ALA A 94 28.52 -14.17 -11.42
N VAL A 95 27.25 -14.43 -11.70
CA VAL A 95 26.77 -15.40 -12.68
C VAL A 95 25.58 -14.80 -13.42
N ARG A 96 25.55 -14.98 -14.72
CA ARG A 96 24.38 -14.59 -15.54
C ARG A 96 23.34 -15.71 -15.49
N LEU A 97 22.10 -15.36 -15.14
CA LEU A 97 20.99 -16.30 -15.03
C LEU A 97 20.02 -16.12 -16.20
N ASP A 98 19.62 -17.20 -16.84
CA ASP A 98 18.60 -17.22 -17.90
C ASP A 98 17.24 -16.64 -17.43
N VAL A 99 16.92 -16.75 -16.15
CA VAL A 99 15.72 -16.15 -15.54
C VAL A 99 15.81 -14.62 -15.48
N GLU A 100 17.02 -14.07 -15.28
CA GLU A 100 17.27 -12.62 -15.33
C GLU A 100 17.20 -12.12 -16.77
N ASP A 101 17.77 -12.86 -17.71
CA ASP A 101 17.67 -12.56 -19.15
C ASP A 101 16.22 -12.58 -19.63
N LEU A 102 15.42 -13.57 -19.18
CA LEU A 102 13.97 -13.61 -19.43
C LEU A 102 13.25 -12.36 -18.90
N ALA A 103 13.65 -11.90 -17.71
CA ALA A 103 13.08 -10.71 -17.10
C ALA A 103 13.39 -9.45 -17.91
N GLU A 104 14.65 -9.30 -18.30
CA GLU A 104 15.14 -8.15 -19.06
C GLU A 104 14.50 -8.07 -20.44
N LEU A 105 14.51 -9.19 -21.19
CA LEU A 105 13.88 -9.28 -22.51
C LEU A 105 12.38 -8.98 -22.44
N SER A 106 11.68 -9.51 -21.42
CA SER A 106 10.25 -9.23 -21.22
C SER A 106 9.99 -7.76 -20.92
N ALA A 107 10.85 -7.11 -20.10
CA ALA A 107 10.73 -5.69 -19.78
C ALA A 107 11.02 -4.79 -21.01
N VAL A 108 12.00 -5.16 -21.83
CA VAL A 108 12.27 -4.47 -23.11
C VAL A 108 11.08 -4.59 -24.06
N ALA A 109 10.51 -5.78 -24.17
CA ALA A 109 9.35 -6.03 -25.02
C ALA A 109 8.11 -5.24 -24.56
N HIS A 110 7.88 -5.16 -23.26
CA HIS A 110 6.77 -4.37 -22.70
C HIS A 110 6.90 -2.89 -23.03
N ARG A 111 8.09 -2.31 -22.86
CA ARG A 111 8.36 -0.92 -23.28
C ARG A 111 8.19 -0.71 -24.79
N ALA A 112 8.63 -1.65 -25.62
CA ALA A 112 8.43 -1.59 -27.07
C ALA A 112 6.93 -1.61 -27.42
N LYS A 113 6.16 -2.46 -26.77
CA LYS A 113 4.70 -2.54 -26.93
C LYS A 113 4.03 -1.21 -26.52
N GLU A 114 4.42 -0.62 -25.40
CA GLU A 114 3.91 0.68 -24.92
C GLU A 114 4.28 1.84 -25.86
N SER A 115 5.45 1.79 -26.48
CA SER A 115 5.88 2.80 -27.48
C SER A 115 5.26 2.61 -28.86
N GLY A 116 4.38 1.61 -29.05
CA GLY A 116 3.70 1.35 -30.31
C GLY A 116 4.56 0.59 -31.32
N ASP A 117 5.60 -0.10 -30.88
CA ASP A 117 6.45 -0.97 -31.71
C ASP A 117 6.24 -2.47 -31.36
N PRO A 118 5.12 -3.08 -31.79
CA PRO A 118 4.85 -4.49 -31.56
C PRO A 118 5.81 -5.43 -32.31
N ALA A 119 6.51 -4.98 -33.35
CA ALA A 119 7.47 -5.78 -34.08
C ALA A 119 8.70 -6.07 -33.21
N THR A 120 9.32 -5.04 -32.64
CA THR A 120 10.41 -5.19 -31.69
C THR A 120 9.96 -6.00 -30.45
N ALA A 121 8.70 -5.82 -29.98
CA ALA A 121 8.18 -6.60 -28.87
C ALA A 121 8.14 -8.10 -29.20
N VAL A 122 7.67 -8.49 -30.39
CA VAL A 122 7.66 -9.90 -30.86
C VAL A 122 9.07 -10.48 -30.89
N ASP A 123 10.04 -9.75 -31.41
CA ASP A 123 11.43 -10.23 -31.50
C ASP A 123 12.01 -10.48 -30.09
N ARG A 124 11.79 -9.56 -29.14
CA ARG A 124 12.27 -9.70 -27.77
C ARG A 124 11.56 -10.82 -27.00
N LEU A 125 10.24 -10.95 -27.14
CA LEU A 125 9.48 -12.04 -26.52
C LEU A 125 9.84 -13.40 -27.13
N SER A 126 10.11 -13.45 -28.43
CA SER A 126 10.59 -14.66 -29.08
C SER A 126 11.99 -15.06 -28.60
N ALA A 127 12.90 -14.08 -28.43
CA ALA A 127 14.20 -14.32 -27.83
C ALA A 127 14.08 -14.77 -26.36
N ALA A 128 13.16 -14.20 -25.61
CA ALA A 128 12.87 -14.61 -24.24
C ALA A 128 12.38 -16.07 -24.15
N LEU A 129 11.48 -16.47 -25.05
CA LEU A 129 10.99 -17.85 -25.12
C LEU A 129 12.05 -18.84 -25.60
N ALA A 130 12.99 -18.41 -26.45
CA ALA A 130 14.11 -19.22 -26.90
C ALA A 130 15.11 -19.60 -25.80
N LEU A 131 15.09 -18.90 -24.65
CA LEU A 131 15.86 -19.27 -23.46
C LEU A 131 15.34 -20.53 -22.78
N CYS A 132 14.11 -20.96 -23.11
CA CYS A 132 13.48 -22.12 -22.49
C CYS A 132 13.86 -23.41 -23.21
N ASP A 133 14.51 -24.30 -22.48
CA ASP A 133 14.88 -25.63 -22.97
C ASP A 133 14.16 -26.72 -22.16
N GLY A 134 12.83 -26.74 -22.27
CA GLY A 134 11.95 -27.68 -21.59
C GLY A 134 11.23 -27.10 -20.36
N GLU A 135 10.85 -27.97 -19.44
CA GLU A 135 10.17 -27.56 -18.19
C GLU A 135 11.17 -26.87 -17.24
N PRO A 136 10.85 -25.68 -16.72
CA PRO A 136 11.73 -24.99 -15.76
C PRO A 136 12.03 -25.86 -14.54
N LEU A 137 13.30 -25.87 -14.11
CA LEU A 137 13.79 -26.67 -12.99
C LEU A 137 13.44 -28.16 -13.13
N ALA A 138 13.46 -28.69 -14.34
CA ALA A 138 13.09 -30.06 -14.64
C ALA A 138 13.87 -31.06 -13.78
N GLY A 139 13.13 -32.00 -13.16
CA GLY A 139 13.71 -33.08 -12.36
C GLY A 139 14.24 -32.67 -10.98
N LEU A 140 14.16 -31.38 -10.57
CA LEU A 140 14.53 -30.96 -9.23
C LEU A 140 13.43 -31.30 -8.22
N PRO A 141 13.80 -31.94 -7.07
CA PRO A 141 12.88 -32.21 -5.99
C PRO A 141 12.74 -31.06 -5.00
N GLY A 142 11.66 -31.07 -4.25
CA GLY A 142 11.45 -30.25 -3.05
C GLY A 142 10.46 -29.12 -3.25
N PRO A 143 9.80 -28.71 -2.15
CA PRO A 143 8.72 -27.71 -2.16
C PRO A 143 9.11 -26.38 -2.84
N TYR A 144 10.34 -25.96 -2.65
CA TYR A 144 10.86 -24.74 -3.26
C TYR A 144 10.94 -24.85 -4.79
N ALA A 145 11.51 -25.96 -5.29
CA ALA A 145 11.61 -26.18 -6.74
C ALA A 145 10.23 -26.27 -7.39
N ASP A 146 9.25 -26.89 -6.71
CA ASP A 146 7.89 -27.02 -7.19
C ASP A 146 7.16 -25.65 -7.22
N ALA A 147 7.36 -24.82 -6.20
CA ALA A 147 6.79 -23.47 -6.13
C ALA A 147 7.38 -22.57 -7.22
N GLU A 148 8.70 -22.56 -7.38
CA GLU A 148 9.38 -21.75 -8.41
C GLU A 148 9.09 -22.26 -9.82
N ARG A 149 8.93 -23.56 -10.03
CA ARG A 149 8.52 -24.14 -11.32
C ARG A 149 7.15 -23.60 -11.73
N ARG A 150 6.18 -23.61 -10.82
CA ARG A 150 4.85 -23.03 -11.08
C ARG A 150 4.94 -21.55 -11.42
N ARG A 151 5.69 -20.76 -10.65
CA ARG A 151 5.90 -19.33 -10.89
C ARG A 151 6.53 -19.04 -12.26
N LEU A 152 7.55 -19.81 -12.63
CA LEU A 152 8.23 -19.68 -13.92
C LEU A 152 7.31 -20.10 -15.09
N LEU A 153 6.53 -21.15 -14.94
CA LEU A 153 5.55 -21.59 -15.93
C LEU A 153 4.46 -20.54 -16.17
N GLU A 154 3.94 -19.93 -15.11
CA GLU A 154 2.98 -18.81 -15.22
C GLU A 154 3.59 -17.62 -15.96
N ARG A 155 4.84 -17.28 -15.62
CA ARG A 155 5.55 -16.19 -16.29
C ARG A 155 5.76 -16.49 -17.79
N LEU A 156 6.13 -17.72 -18.14
CA LEU A 156 6.28 -18.14 -19.52
C LEU A 156 4.97 -18.14 -20.29
N ARG A 157 3.85 -18.51 -19.64
CA ARG A 157 2.51 -18.36 -20.20
C ARG A 157 2.18 -16.91 -20.51
N ALA A 158 2.48 -16.00 -19.60
CA ALA A 158 2.29 -14.56 -19.81
C ALA A 158 3.12 -14.06 -21.00
N VAL A 159 4.41 -14.41 -21.09
CA VAL A 159 5.30 -14.05 -22.21
C VAL A 159 4.77 -14.58 -23.55
N ARG A 160 4.28 -15.82 -23.59
CA ARG A 160 3.66 -16.39 -24.79
C ARG A 160 2.41 -15.63 -25.20
N ARG A 161 1.54 -15.34 -24.26
CA ARG A 161 0.32 -14.56 -24.51
C ARG A 161 0.64 -13.17 -25.04
N ASP A 162 1.59 -12.45 -24.43
CA ASP A 162 1.99 -11.13 -24.89
C ASP A 162 2.59 -11.15 -26.31
N ARG A 163 3.36 -12.20 -26.64
CA ARG A 163 3.88 -12.40 -28.00
C ARG A 163 2.75 -12.63 -29.02
N LEU A 164 1.79 -13.50 -28.69
CA LEU A 164 0.64 -13.78 -29.54
C LEU A 164 -0.23 -12.54 -29.73
N GLU A 165 -0.42 -11.75 -28.69
CA GLU A 165 -1.12 -10.48 -28.76
C GLU A 165 -0.42 -9.50 -29.72
N CYS A 166 0.90 -9.34 -29.61
CA CYS A 166 1.67 -8.51 -30.53
C CYS A 166 1.62 -9.02 -31.98
N LEU A 167 1.63 -10.34 -32.21
CA LEU A 167 1.46 -10.94 -33.55
C LEU A 167 0.08 -10.65 -34.13
N VAL A 168 -0.97 -10.72 -33.30
CA VAL A 168 -2.34 -10.35 -33.71
C VAL A 168 -2.42 -8.88 -34.09
N LEU A 169 -1.76 -7.99 -33.31
CA LEU A 169 -1.66 -6.56 -33.63
C LEU A 169 -0.96 -6.29 -34.95
N LEU A 170 0.08 -7.05 -35.28
CA LEU A 170 0.80 -6.97 -36.57
C LEU A 170 0.03 -7.56 -37.72
N GLY A 171 -1.12 -8.22 -37.49
CA GLY A 171 -1.91 -8.89 -38.49
C GLY A 171 -1.32 -10.24 -38.98
N ARG A 172 -0.38 -10.82 -38.22
CA ARG A 172 0.25 -12.12 -38.48
C ARG A 172 -0.60 -13.25 -37.91
N PHE A 173 -1.88 -13.28 -38.28
CA PHE A 173 -2.91 -14.11 -37.66
C PHE A 173 -2.64 -15.62 -37.86
N THR A 174 -2.22 -16.03 -39.05
CA THR A 174 -1.99 -17.47 -39.37
C THR A 174 -0.92 -18.08 -38.48
N GLU A 175 0.09 -17.32 -38.08
CA GLU A 175 1.18 -17.78 -37.24
C GLU A 175 0.78 -17.99 -35.75
N THR A 176 -0.39 -17.50 -35.35
CA THR A 176 -0.85 -17.57 -33.97
C THR A 176 -1.85 -18.69 -33.70
N LEU A 177 -2.52 -19.21 -34.75
CA LEU A 177 -3.70 -20.09 -34.60
C LEU A 177 -3.39 -21.39 -33.88
N ASP A 178 -2.30 -22.07 -34.27
CA ASP A 178 -1.96 -23.38 -33.69
C ASP A 178 -1.56 -23.24 -32.19
N GLU A 179 -0.77 -22.22 -31.88
CA GLU A 179 -0.34 -21.98 -30.52
C GLU A 179 -1.51 -21.50 -29.63
N LEU A 180 -2.39 -20.62 -30.14
CA LEU A 180 -3.61 -20.22 -29.45
C LEU A 180 -4.57 -21.39 -29.23
N ALA A 181 -4.67 -22.31 -30.19
CA ALA A 181 -5.48 -23.51 -30.05
C ALA A 181 -4.93 -24.43 -28.95
N ALA A 182 -3.61 -24.62 -28.89
CA ALA A 182 -2.95 -25.42 -27.88
C ALA A 182 -3.07 -24.82 -26.48
N LEU A 183 -2.87 -23.51 -26.34
CA LEU A 183 -3.03 -22.81 -25.07
C LEU A 183 -4.49 -22.82 -24.58
N SER A 184 -5.46 -22.58 -25.46
CA SER A 184 -6.88 -22.67 -25.14
C SER A 184 -7.33 -24.08 -24.76
N ALA A 185 -6.69 -25.11 -25.27
CA ALA A 185 -6.95 -26.50 -24.88
C ALA A 185 -6.37 -26.80 -23.47
N ALA A 186 -5.23 -26.19 -23.13
CA ALA A 186 -4.60 -26.35 -21.82
C ALA A 186 -5.33 -25.58 -20.70
N ASP A 187 -5.91 -24.42 -21.02
CA ASP A 187 -6.74 -23.64 -20.14
C ASP A 187 -8.03 -23.22 -20.84
N PRO A 188 -9.05 -24.11 -20.78
CA PRO A 188 -10.30 -23.91 -21.51
C PRO A 188 -11.20 -22.79 -21.00
N THR A 189 -10.87 -22.19 -19.85
CA THR A 189 -11.63 -21.10 -19.20
C THR A 189 -10.93 -19.73 -19.29
N ASP A 190 -9.76 -19.65 -19.93
CA ASP A 190 -9.03 -18.38 -20.13
C ASP A 190 -9.70 -17.52 -21.21
N GLU A 191 -10.48 -16.53 -20.76
CA GLU A 191 -11.21 -15.61 -21.63
C GLU A 191 -10.29 -14.72 -22.49
N PRO A 192 -9.19 -14.13 -21.97
CA PRO A 192 -8.20 -13.42 -22.77
C PRO A 192 -7.62 -14.23 -23.94
N LEU A 193 -7.27 -15.49 -23.72
CA LEU A 193 -6.79 -16.36 -24.80
C LEU A 193 -7.86 -16.65 -25.85
N ALA A 194 -9.10 -16.88 -25.40
CA ALA A 194 -10.21 -17.07 -26.29
C ALA A 194 -10.50 -15.83 -27.16
N ALA A 195 -10.43 -14.65 -26.56
CA ALA A 195 -10.58 -13.37 -27.29
C ALA A 195 -9.48 -13.19 -28.33
N LEU A 196 -8.22 -13.50 -28.00
CA LEU A 196 -7.11 -13.47 -28.98
C LEU A 196 -7.32 -14.48 -30.11
N ARG A 197 -7.77 -15.68 -29.79
CA ARG A 197 -8.08 -16.74 -30.80
C ARG A 197 -9.21 -16.32 -31.72
N MET A 198 -10.26 -15.72 -31.17
CA MET A 198 -11.37 -15.19 -31.99
C MET A 198 -10.89 -14.07 -32.92
N ARG A 199 -10.03 -13.17 -32.44
CA ARG A 199 -9.43 -12.11 -33.30
C ARG A 199 -8.57 -12.70 -34.39
N ALA A 200 -7.72 -13.66 -34.09
CA ALA A 200 -6.88 -14.31 -35.08
C ALA A 200 -7.69 -15.06 -36.14
N LEU A 201 -8.72 -15.84 -35.74
CA LEU A 201 -9.62 -16.52 -36.64
C LEU A 201 -10.41 -15.56 -37.54
N HIS A 202 -10.89 -14.46 -36.97
CA HIS A 202 -11.59 -13.43 -37.74
C HIS A 202 -10.65 -12.74 -38.73
N GLY A 203 -9.42 -12.44 -38.32
CA GLY A 203 -8.39 -11.90 -39.22
C GLY A 203 -7.97 -12.83 -40.36
N CYS A 204 -8.21 -14.16 -40.23
CA CYS A 204 -8.05 -15.18 -41.27
C CYS A 204 -9.34 -15.44 -42.04
N ASP A 205 -10.40 -14.65 -41.89
CA ASP A 205 -11.73 -14.82 -42.49
C ASP A 205 -12.47 -16.11 -42.05
N ARG A 206 -12.02 -16.74 -40.92
CA ARG A 206 -12.62 -17.96 -40.34
C ARG A 206 -13.67 -17.60 -39.29
N ARG A 207 -14.64 -16.76 -39.68
CA ARG A 207 -15.64 -16.19 -38.81
C ARG A 207 -16.50 -17.22 -38.07
N ALA A 208 -16.93 -18.26 -38.73
CA ALA A 208 -17.75 -19.30 -38.11
C ALA A 208 -17.04 -19.99 -36.95
N GLU A 209 -15.76 -20.23 -37.08
CA GLU A 209 -14.93 -20.82 -36.03
C GLU A 209 -14.68 -19.83 -34.87
N ALA A 210 -14.48 -18.55 -35.18
CA ALA A 210 -14.38 -17.51 -34.13
C ALA A 210 -15.65 -17.46 -33.26
N LEU A 211 -16.83 -17.54 -33.88
CA LEU A 211 -18.10 -17.57 -33.14
C LEU A 211 -18.28 -18.88 -32.37
N HIS A 212 -17.80 -19.99 -32.89
CA HIS A 212 -17.84 -21.29 -32.20
C HIS A 212 -16.97 -21.28 -30.93
N VAL A 213 -15.78 -20.65 -30.97
CA VAL A 213 -14.92 -20.48 -29.80
C VAL A 213 -15.67 -19.74 -28.69
N TYR A 214 -16.40 -18.69 -29.01
CA TYR A 214 -17.20 -17.96 -28.04
C TYR A 214 -18.29 -18.82 -27.40
N GLU A 215 -19.10 -19.50 -28.20
CA GLU A 215 -20.21 -20.31 -27.70
C GLU A 215 -19.73 -21.53 -26.87
N GLU A 216 -18.60 -22.12 -27.25
CA GLU A 216 -18.00 -23.19 -26.47
C GLU A 216 -17.52 -22.71 -25.11
N LEU A 217 -16.80 -21.58 -25.07
CA LEU A 217 -16.32 -21.03 -23.80
C LEU A 217 -17.49 -20.53 -22.92
N ARG A 218 -18.50 -19.88 -23.52
CA ARG A 218 -19.68 -19.43 -22.79
C ARG A 218 -20.42 -20.61 -22.14
N ARG A 219 -20.56 -21.72 -22.86
CA ARG A 219 -21.18 -22.93 -22.32
C ARG A 219 -20.38 -23.47 -21.14
N ARG A 220 -19.04 -23.51 -21.23
CA ARG A 220 -18.17 -24.00 -20.16
C ARG A 220 -18.20 -23.08 -18.93
N LEU A 221 -18.06 -21.77 -19.11
CA LEU A 221 -18.14 -20.80 -18.03
C LEU A 221 -19.46 -20.93 -17.25
N ARG A 222 -20.57 -21.15 -17.96
CA ARG A 222 -21.87 -21.37 -17.30
C ARG A 222 -21.95 -22.71 -16.59
N GLN A 223 -21.39 -23.76 -17.15
CA GLN A 223 -21.46 -25.11 -16.60
C GLN A 223 -20.51 -25.32 -15.42
N GLU A 224 -19.29 -24.83 -15.52
CA GLU A 224 -18.23 -25.07 -14.54
C GLU A 224 -18.14 -23.98 -13.47
N LEU A 225 -18.38 -22.72 -13.83
CA LEU A 225 -18.22 -21.56 -12.95
C LEU A 225 -19.51 -20.80 -12.65
N GLY A 226 -20.59 -21.06 -13.39
CA GLY A 226 -21.88 -20.39 -13.22
C GLY A 226 -21.87 -18.92 -13.65
N VAL A 227 -20.91 -18.49 -14.47
CA VAL A 227 -20.75 -17.09 -14.89
C VAL A 227 -20.91 -16.92 -16.39
N ASP A 228 -21.31 -15.72 -16.83
CA ASP A 228 -21.31 -15.34 -18.24
C ASP A 228 -19.93 -14.77 -18.64
N PRO A 229 -19.55 -14.84 -19.94
CA PRO A 229 -18.31 -14.28 -20.47
C PRO A 229 -18.10 -12.81 -20.08
N GLY A 230 -16.85 -12.44 -19.78
CA GLY A 230 -16.45 -11.09 -19.42
C GLY A 230 -16.60 -10.08 -20.57
N ALA A 231 -16.59 -8.80 -20.23
CA ALA A 231 -16.88 -7.69 -21.16
C ALA A 231 -15.93 -7.63 -22.38
N GLU A 232 -14.68 -8.04 -22.25
CA GLU A 232 -13.72 -8.03 -23.36
C GLU A 232 -14.07 -9.10 -24.41
N LEU A 233 -14.38 -10.32 -23.96
CA LEU A 233 -14.75 -11.40 -24.85
C LEU A 233 -16.10 -11.11 -25.52
N GLN A 234 -17.04 -10.51 -24.79
CA GLN A 234 -18.33 -10.07 -25.37
C GLN A 234 -18.13 -8.98 -26.44
N ARG A 235 -17.26 -8.00 -26.20
CA ARG A 235 -16.92 -6.96 -27.19
C ARG A 235 -16.28 -7.58 -28.44
N THR A 236 -15.35 -8.51 -28.26
CA THR A 236 -14.72 -9.22 -29.35
C THR A 236 -15.76 -10.01 -30.16
N HIS A 237 -16.70 -10.69 -29.51
CA HIS A 237 -17.80 -11.41 -30.16
C HIS A 237 -18.69 -10.46 -30.96
N GLN A 238 -19.08 -9.31 -30.39
CA GLN A 238 -19.88 -8.31 -31.10
C GLN A 238 -19.17 -7.75 -32.34
N ALA A 239 -17.87 -7.48 -32.22
CA ALA A 239 -17.08 -6.99 -33.36
C ALA A 239 -16.95 -8.02 -34.47
N VAL A 240 -16.77 -9.29 -34.11
CA VAL A 240 -16.81 -10.41 -35.10
C VAL A 240 -18.19 -10.50 -35.78
N LEU A 241 -19.28 -10.30 -35.03
CA LEU A 241 -20.64 -10.25 -35.59
C LEU A 241 -20.85 -9.10 -36.56
N ARG A 242 -20.33 -7.90 -36.23
CA ARG A 242 -20.47 -6.67 -37.04
C ARG A 242 -19.47 -6.56 -38.18
N ARG A 243 -18.54 -7.49 -38.31
CA ARG A 243 -17.43 -7.46 -39.32
C ARG A 243 -16.53 -6.25 -39.14
N GLU A 244 -16.34 -5.78 -37.90
CA GLU A 244 -15.44 -4.66 -37.59
C GLU A 244 -13.98 -5.13 -37.73
N ASP A 245 -13.07 -4.20 -38.09
CA ASP A 245 -11.65 -4.51 -38.14
C ASP A 245 -11.14 -4.82 -36.73
N VAL A 246 -10.67 -6.04 -36.52
CA VAL A 246 -10.22 -6.57 -35.22
C VAL A 246 -9.01 -5.83 -34.67
N ARG A 247 -8.26 -5.14 -35.56
CA ARG A 247 -7.14 -4.28 -35.18
C ARG A 247 -7.60 -3.03 -34.41
N ALA A 248 -8.81 -2.55 -34.68
CA ALA A 248 -9.39 -1.37 -34.01
C ALA A 248 -9.88 -1.66 -32.57
N LEU A 249 -9.95 -2.92 -32.16
CA LEU A 249 -10.45 -3.34 -30.84
C LEU A 249 -9.39 -3.33 -29.72
N HIS A 250 -8.14 -2.98 -30.05
CA HIS A 250 -7.09 -2.91 -29.04
C HIS A 250 -7.03 -1.52 -28.43
N PRO A 251 -6.97 -1.37 -27.09
CA PRO A 251 -6.91 -0.08 -26.41
C PRO A 251 -5.66 0.78 -26.73
N ALA A 252 -4.68 0.23 -27.43
CA ALA A 252 -3.41 0.88 -27.75
C ALA A 252 -3.23 1.29 -29.24
N ALA A 253 -4.26 1.21 -30.08
CA ALA A 253 -4.14 1.64 -31.48
C ALA A 253 -4.20 3.18 -31.63
N VAL A 254 -3.13 3.86 -31.26
CA VAL A 254 -2.89 5.26 -31.67
C VAL A 254 -2.35 5.23 -33.10
N ARG A 255 -3.17 5.64 -34.06
CA ARG A 255 -2.76 5.84 -35.46
C ARG A 255 -1.80 7.04 -35.57
N PRO A 256 -0.66 6.96 -36.29
CA PRO A 256 0.08 8.15 -36.65
C PRO A 256 -0.74 8.95 -37.66
N ALA A 257 -0.97 10.22 -37.34
CA ALA A 257 -1.68 11.15 -38.21
C ALA A 257 -0.81 11.55 -39.42
N ALA A 258 -1.36 11.42 -40.62
CA ALA A 258 -0.80 12.01 -41.85
C ALA A 258 -0.88 13.54 -41.78
N PRO A 259 0.06 14.29 -42.39
CA PRO A 259 0.07 15.75 -42.29
C PRO A 259 -1.04 16.38 -43.13
N ALA A 260 -1.87 17.22 -42.48
CA ALA A 260 -2.88 18.01 -43.14
C ALA A 260 -2.34 19.45 -43.45
N PRO A 261 -2.88 20.08 -44.50
CA PRO A 261 -2.41 21.41 -44.96
C PRO A 261 -2.81 22.54 -43.99
N PRO A 262 -2.17 23.71 -44.07
CA PRO A 262 -2.32 24.77 -43.08
C PRO A 262 -3.66 25.47 -43.17
N ALA A 263 -4.39 25.52 -42.06
CA ALA A 263 -5.60 26.30 -41.91
C ALA A 263 -5.49 27.26 -40.74
N SER A 264 -6.15 28.34 -40.89
CA SER A 264 -6.24 29.58 -40.13
C SER A 264 -6.36 29.46 -38.60
N ALA A 265 -5.93 30.49 -37.88
CA ALA A 265 -5.87 30.60 -36.42
C ALA A 265 -7.13 30.15 -35.67
N PRO A 266 -6.96 29.42 -34.54
CA PRO A 266 -8.06 28.94 -33.76
C PRO A 266 -8.53 29.91 -32.66
N PRO A 267 -9.80 29.85 -32.26
CA PRO A 267 -10.25 30.42 -30.98
C PRO A 267 -9.71 29.61 -29.79
N ALA A 268 -9.67 30.21 -28.62
CA ALA A 268 -9.10 29.70 -27.37
C ALA A 268 -9.54 28.28 -27.03
N PRO A 269 -8.66 27.43 -26.48
CA PRO A 269 -8.95 26.03 -26.21
C PRO A 269 -9.96 25.86 -25.07
N ALA A 270 -10.98 25.05 -25.35
CA ALA A 270 -11.80 24.45 -24.33
C ALA A 270 -10.99 23.41 -23.54
N PRO A 271 -11.30 23.14 -22.26
CA PRO A 271 -10.54 22.22 -21.44
C PRO A 271 -10.58 20.81 -22.02
N ASP A 272 -9.41 20.20 -22.06
CA ASP A 272 -9.12 18.87 -22.59
C ASP A 272 -10.01 17.80 -21.90
N PRO A 273 -10.74 16.95 -22.64
CA PRO A 273 -11.50 15.87 -22.02
C PRO A 273 -10.52 14.84 -21.42
N LEU A 274 -10.61 14.70 -20.13
CA LEU A 274 -9.91 13.72 -19.30
C LEU A 274 -9.82 12.35 -20.01
N ARG A 275 -8.60 11.82 -20.13
CA ARG A 275 -8.36 10.44 -20.61
C ARG A 275 -9.27 9.48 -19.84
N PRO A 276 -9.88 8.45 -20.48
CA PRO A 276 -10.65 7.46 -19.76
C PRO A 276 -9.75 6.76 -18.76
N ARG A 277 -9.96 7.05 -17.49
CA ARG A 277 -9.31 6.35 -16.38
C ARG A 277 -9.91 4.95 -16.31
N PRO A 278 -9.14 3.91 -15.94
CA PRO A 278 -9.73 2.61 -15.64
C PRO A 278 -10.77 2.81 -14.53
N ALA A 279 -11.97 2.29 -14.72
CA ALA A 279 -13.04 2.41 -13.74
C ALA A 279 -12.59 1.84 -12.39
N VAL A 280 -12.55 2.69 -11.39
CA VAL A 280 -12.15 2.28 -10.04
C VAL A 280 -13.31 1.45 -9.45
N ASN A 281 -13.02 0.23 -9.00
CA ASN A 281 -14.00 -0.61 -8.33
C ASN A 281 -13.47 -1.02 -6.94
N GLU A 282 -13.95 -0.33 -5.91
CA GLU A 282 -13.60 -0.54 -4.51
C GLU A 282 -14.64 -1.38 -3.75
N LEU A 283 -15.60 -1.96 -4.43
CA LEU A 283 -16.65 -2.74 -3.75
C LEU A 283 -16.05 -3.96 -3.04
N PRO A 284 -16.40 -4.17 -1.77
CA PRO A 284 -15.98 -5.36 -1.02
C PRO A 284 -16.41 -6.65 -1.70
N GLY A 285 -15.77 -7.78 -1.36
CA GLY A 285 -16.16 -9.11 -1.80
C GLY A 285 -17.64 -9.42 -1.53
N ASP A 286 -18.27 -10.20 -2.40
CA ASP A 286 -19.67 -10.61 -2.20
C ASP A 286 -19.80 -11.46 -0.93
N ALA A 287 -20.77 -11.13 -0.08
CA ALA A 287 -21.06 -11.89 1.14
C ALA A 287 -21.74 -13.27 0.86
N GLY A 288 -21.87 -13.65 -0.41
CA GLY A 288 -22.54 -14.88 -0.85
C GLY A 288 -24.07 -14.68 -1.03
N ARG A 289 -24.80 -15.80 -1.08
CA ARG A 289 -26.23 -15.78 -1.33
C ARG A 289 -26.98 -15.03 -0.22
N LEU A 290 -27.72 -13.99 -0.58
CA LEU A 290 -28.71 -13.36 0.28
C LEU A 290 -29.98 -14.21 0.28
N ILE A 291 -30.51 -14.48 1.47
CA ILE A 291 -31.75 -15.24 1.67
C ILE A 291 -32.78 -14.31 2.31
N GLY A 292 -34.01 -14.30 1.78
CA GLY A 292 -35.12 -13.51 2.31
C GLY A 292 -34.93 -11.99 2.16
N ARG A 293 -34.22 -11.52 1.13
CA ARG A 293 -33.96 -10.10 0.87
C ARG A 293 -34.22 -9.68 -0.59
N ASP A 294 -34.96 -10.50 -1.30
CA ASP A 294 -35.22 -10.26 -2.74
C ASP A 294 -36.02 -8.98 -2.96
N ALA A 295 -36.99 -8.67 -2.09
CA ALA A 295 -37.84 -7.48 -2.20
C ALA A 295 -37.02 -6.20 -1.93
N GLU A 296 -36.18 -6.18 -0.90
CA GLU A 296 -35.32 -5.06 -0.56
C GLU A 296 -34.23 -4.86 -1.63
N LEU A 297 -33.63 -5.94 -2.13
CA LEU A 297 -32.66 -5.91 -3.20
C LEU A 297 -33.28 -5.32 -4.47
N ALA A 298 -34.47 -5.78 -4.86
CA ALA A 298 -35.20 -5.24 -6.01
C ALA A 298 -35.50 -3.73 -5.85
N ARG A 299 -35.83 -3.28 -4.64
CA ARG A 299 -36.01 -1.84 -4.36
C ARG A 299 -34.73 -1.03 -4.53
N LEU A 300 -33.57 -1.56 -4.13
CA LEU A 300 -32.27 -0.88 -4.26
C LEU A 300 -31.75 -0.88 -5.69
N THR A 301 -32.04 -1.93 -6.47
CA THR A 301 -31.57 -2.07 -7.86
C THR A 301 -32.54 -1.47 -8.88
N ALA A 302 -33.77 -1.15 -8.50
CA ALA A 302 -34.76 -0.56 -9.40
C ALA A 302 -34.26 0.74 -10.05
N PRO A 303 -34.62 1.03 -11.32
CA PRO A 303 -34.22 2.24 -12.04
C PRO A 303 -34.55 3.53 -11.25
N SER A 304 -33.67 4.52 -11.38
CA SER A 304 -33.87 5.88 -10.82
C SER A 304 -34.28 6.85 -11.91
N ALA A 305 -34.77 8.02 -11.53
CA ALA A 305 -35.07 9.10 -12.47
C ALA A 305 -33.79 9.54 -13.18
N ALA A 306 -33.83 9.72 -14.48
CA ALA A 306 -32.70 10.17 -15.27
C ALA A 306 -32.38 11.65 -14.99
N GLY A 307 -31.07 12.01 -15.04
CA GLY A 307 -30.63 13.40 -14.92
C GLY A 307 -30.41 13.91 -13.50
N SER A 308 -30.53 13.06 -12.47
CA SER A 308 -30.29 13.45 -11.08
C SER A 308 -29.42 12.39 -10.35
N VAL A 309 -28.81 12.80 -9.24
CA VAL A 309 -28.14 11.87 -8.31
C VAL A 309 -29.22 11.15 -7.51
N SER A 310 -29.20 9.83 -7.55
CA SER A 310 -30.15 9.02 -6.80
C SER A 310 -29.57 8.58 -5.46
N VAL A 311 -30.21 8.97 -4.36
CA VAL A 311 -29.79 8.60 -3.01
C VAL A 311 -30.76 7.59 -2.43
N LEU A 312 -30.25 6.43 -2.00
CA LEU A 312 -31.02 5.38 -1.35
C LEU A 312 -30.44 5.08 0.03
N THR A 313 -31.28 5.03 1.04
CA THR A 313 -30.85 4.73 2.41
C THR A 313 -31.33 3.36 2.86
N VAL A 314 -30.47 2.66 3.59
CA VAL A 314 -30.77 1.37 4.22
C VAL A 314 -30.50 1.49 5.71
N ASP A 315 -31.52 1.41 6.51
CA ASP A 315 -31.43 1.46 7.97
C ASP A 315 -31.88 0.13 8.61
N GLY A 316 -31.56 -0.06 9.87
CA GLY A 316 -31.94 -1.23 10.64
C GLY A 316 -30.94 -1.57 11.75
N THR A 317 -31.27 -2.57 12.54
CA THR A 317 -30.46 -2.97 13.69
C THR A 317 -29.09 -3.51 13.31
N ALA A 318 -28.17 -3.54 14.29
CA ALA A 318 -26.85 -4.12 14.08
C ALA A 318 -26.95 -5.63 13.80
N GLY A 319 -26.19 -6.14 12.84
CA GLY A 319 -26.21 -7.57 12.48
C GLY A 319 -27.34 -8.02 11.55
N VAL A 320 -28.25 -7.09 11.15
CA VAL A 320 -29.41 -7.39 10.28
C VAL A 320 -29.03 -7.59 8.80
N GLY A 321 -27.79 -7.28 8.41
CA GLY A 321 -27.28 -7.52 7.07
C GLY A 321 -27.27 -6.31 6.13
N LYS A 322 -27.32 -5.07 6.63
CA LYS A 322 -27.30 -3.82 5.82
C LYS A 322 -26.13 -3.78 4.84
N THR A 323 -24.92 -3.91 5.36
CA THR A 323 -23.69 -3.92 4.55
C THR A 323 -23.74 -4.99 3.46
N ALA A 324 -24.19 -6.22 3.80
CA ALA A 324 -24.31 -7.30 2.83
C ALA A 324 -25.31 -6.95 1.71
N LEU A 325 -26.43 -6.35 2.04
CA LEU A 325 -27.46 -5.95 1.08
C LEU A 325 -26.97 -4.82 0.16
N VAL A 326 -26.38 -3.74 0.71
CA VAL A 326 -25.90 -2.61 -0.12
C VAL A 326 -24.74 -3.02 -1.01
N VAL A 327 -23.82 -3.87 -0.53
CA VAL A 327 -22.73 -4.40 -1.33
C VAL A 327 -23.26 -5.29 -2.47
N ARG A 328 -24.25 -6.15 -2.18
CA ARG A 328 -24.91 -6.97 -3.20
C ARG A 328 -25.60 -6.13 -4.25
N ALA A 329 -26.41 -5.14 -3.81
CA ALA A 329 -27.07 -4.20 -4.71
C ALA A 329 -26.08 -3.42 -5.56
N ALA A 330 -24.98 -2.94 -4.94
CA ALA A 330 -23.93 -2.23 -5.66
C ALA A 330 -23.26 -3.09 -6.72
N ARG A 331 -23.00 -4.37 -6.42
CA ARG A 331 -22.43 -5.31 -7.39
C ARG A 331 -23.36 -5.59 -8.57
N GLU A 332 -24.65 -5.76 -8.32
CA GLU A 332 -25.63 -5.92 -9.40
C GLU A 332 -25.74 -4.66 -10.27
N LEU A 333 -25.58 -3.49 -9.66
CA LEU A 333 -25.63 -2.22 -10.35
C LEU A 333 -24.33 -1.82 -11.03
N SER A 334 -23.20 -2.40 -10.66
CA SER A 334 -21.86 -1.94 -11.04
C SER A 334 -21.64 -1.78 -12.54
N ALA A 335 -22.23 -2.67 -13.35
CA ALA A 335 -22.17 -2.60 -14.81
C ALA A 335 -22.80 -1.31 -15.40
N HIS A 336 -23.64 -0.62 -14.67
CA HIS A 336 -24.31 0.60 -15.10
C HIS A 336 -23.53 1.88 -14.76
N TYR A 337 -22.41 1.78 -14.02
CA TYR A 337 -21.60 2.92 -13.55
C TYR A 337 -20.16 2.80 -14.06
N PRO A 338 -19.93 3.19 -15.32
CA PRO A 338 -18.66 2.96 -16.02
C PRO A 338 -17.51 3.79 -15.45
N ASP A 339 -17.78 4.91 -14.76
CA ASP A 339 -16.74 5.82 -14.27
C ASP A 339 -16.22 5.43 -12.89
N GLY A 340 -16.92 4.52 -12.19
CA GLY A 340 -16.41 3.93 -10.96
C GLY A 340 -17.46 3.52 -9.94
N CYS A 341 -17.07 2.54 -9.10
CA CYS A 341 -17.81 2.08 -7.93
C CYS A 341 -16.93 2.30 -6.69
N LEU A 342 -17.33 3.21 -5.82
CA LEU A 342 -16.59 3.63 -4.65
C LEU A 342 -17.25 3.09 -3.37
N PHE A 343 -16.45 2.71 -2.39
CA PHE A 343 -16.93 2.24 -1.10
C PHE A 343 -16.25 2.96 0.05
N VAL A 344 -17.02 3.53 0.97
CA VAL A 344 -16.52 4.19 2.18
C VAL A 344 -17.26 3.65 3.40
N ASP A 345 -16.49 3.14 4.37
CA ASP A 345 -16.98 2.82 5.71
C ASP A 345 -16.81 4.06 6.59
N LEU A 346 -17.94 4.69 6.99
CA LEU A 346 -17.97 5.93 7.75
C LEU A 346 -17.78 5.72 9.26
N ARG A 347 -17.79 4.47 9.72
CA ARG A 347 -17.47 4.07 11.10
C ARG A 347 -18.22 4.85 12.17
N ALA A 348 -19.49 5.13 11.95
CA ALA A 348 -20.31 5.93 12.88
C ALA A 348 -20.37 5.33 14.28
N HIS A 349 -20.34 4.00 14.39
CA HIS A 349 -20.56 3.25 15.61
C HIS A 349 -19.32 2.52 16.11
N SER A 350 -18.17 2.74 15.47
CA SER A 350 -16.91 2.23 15.99
C SER A 350 -16.45 3.08 17.18
N THR A 351 -15.87 2.44 18.19
CA THR A 351 -15.33 3.13 19.38
C THR A 351 -14.06 3.92 19.07
N GLY A 352 -13.54 3.82 17.83
CA GLY A 352 -12.51 4.69 17.30
C GLY A 352 -13.07 6.03 16.82
N ARG A 353 -12.19 6.89 16.35
CA ARG A 353 -12.56 8.19 15.80
C ARG A 353 -13.44 7.97 14.57
N ARG A 354 -14.66 8.49 14.59
CA ARG A 354 -15.56 8.54 13.45
C ARG A 354 -14.82 9.07 12.24
N GLN A 355 -15.10 8.53 11.07
CA GLN A 355 -14.55 9.10 9.85
C GLN A 355 -15.25 10.44 9.59
N SER A 356 -14.49 11.53 9.72
CA SER A 356 -15.06 12.85 9.44
C SER A 356 -15.35 13.00 7.95
N PRO A 357 -16.31 13.86 7.55
CA PRO A 357 -16.59 14.12 6.14
C PRO A 357 -15.36 14.54 5.34
N GLU A 358 -14.43 15.31 5.96
CA GLU A 358 -13.20 15.76 5.32
C GLU A 358 -12.29 14.57 4.94
N ARG A 359 -12.10 13.63 5.87
CA ARG A 359 -11.30 12.43 5.62
C ARG A 359 -11.94 11.53 4.54
N ALA A 360 -13.27 11.40 4.59
CA ALA A 360 -14.01 10.65 3.60
C ALA A 360 -13.86 11.27 2.21
N LEU A 361 -14.02 12.60 2.10
CA LEU A 361 -13.83 13.35 0.86
C LEU A 361 -12.40 13.24 0.33
N GLN A 362 -11.41 13.40 1.19
CA GLN A 362 -10.01 13.23 0.78
C GLN A 362 -9.73 11.83 0.25
N ARG A 363 -10.28 10.78 0.89
CA ARG A 363 -10.17 9.42 0.39
C ARG A 363 -10.84 9.26 -0.98
N LEU A 364 -12.09 9.72 -1.12
CA LEU A 364 -12.85 9.64 -2.36
C LEU A 364 -12.19 10.40 -3.51
N LEU A 365 -11.68 11.61 -3.26
CA LEU A 365 -10.93 12.38 -4.26
C LEU A 365 -9.65 11.67 -4.70
N ARG A 366 -8.94 11.02 -3.77
CA ARG A 366 -7.77 10.20 -4.09
C ARG A 366 -8.14 8.99 -4.97
N SER A 367 -9.22 8.31 -4.64
CA SER A 367 -9.70 7.18 -5.47
C SER A 367 -10.01 7.63 -6.91
N LEU A 368 -10.43 8.88 -7.09
CA LEU A 368 -10.58 9.50 -8.40
C LEU A 368 -9.27 10.06 -8.98
N GLY A 369 -8.14 9.91 -8.26
CA GLY A 369 -6.79 10.26 -8.74
C GLY A 369 -6.37 11.69 -8.44
N ALA A 370 -6.96 12.35 -7.44
CA ALA A 370 -6.44 13.62 -6.95
C ALA A 370 -5.14 13.42 -6.17
N ALA A 371 -4.15 14.26 -6.39
CA ALA A 371 -2.88 14.21 -5.69
C ALA A 371 -3.02 14.74 -4.25
N HIS A 372 -2.23 14.19 -3.30
CA HIS A 372 -2.33 14.51 -1.87
C HIS A 372 -2.12 16.01 -1.56
N GLY A 373 -1.24 16.69 -2.27
CA GLY A 373 -0.92 18.09 -2.04
C GLY A 373 -1.87 19.08 -2.72
N GLU A 374 -2.83 18.60 -3.51
CA GLU A 374 -3.81 19.45 -4.19
C GLU A 374 -5.14 19.53 -3.44
N LEU A 375 -5.30 18.72 -2.37
CA LEU A 375 -6.55 18.64 -1.64
C LEU A 375 -6.62 19.75 -0.59
N PRO A 376 -7.73 20.54 -0.58
CA PRO A 376 -8.00 21.48 0.49
C PRO A 376 -8.09 20.78 1.85
N SER A 377 -7.88 21.53 2.91
CA SER A 377 -8.06 21.06 4.28
C SER A 377 -9.44 21.40 4.87
N ASP A 378 -10.12 22.32 4.26
CA ASP A 378 -11.43 22.79 4.69
C ASP A 378 -12.58 21.97 4.06
N LEU A 379 -13.65 21.72 4.83
CA LEU A 379 -14.77 20.91 4.39
C LEU A 379 -15.52 21.51 3.18
N GLU A 380 -15.70 22.84 3.15
CA GLU A 380 -16.41 23.50 2.06
C GLU A 380 -15.65 23.37 0.75
N ASP A 381 -14.34 23.62 0.78
CA ASP A 381 -13.44 23.52 -0.37
C ASP A 381 -13.31 22.08 -0.84
N LEU A 382 -13.22 21.10 0.08
CA LEU A 382 -13.21 19.67 -0.25
C LEU A 382 -14.52 19.24 -0.90
N THR A 383 -15.65 19.74 -0.40
CA THR A 383 -16.97 19.46 -0.96
C THR A 383 -17.12 20.07 -2.36
N ALA A 384 -16.61 21.28 -2.56
CA ALA A 384 -16.59 21.93 -3.87
C ALA A 384 -15.69 21.16 -4.86
N ALA A 385 -14.51 20.75 -4.44
CA ALA A 385 -13.60 19.94 -5.25
C ALA A 385 -14.22 18.58 -5.60
N TRP A 386 -14.87 17.93 -4.65
CA TRP A 386 -15.58 16.67 -4.86
C TRP A 386 -16.71 16.82 -5.89
N ARG A 387 -17.56 17.83 -5.75
CA ARG A 387 -18.64 18.10 -6.70
C ARG A 387 -18.09 18.40 -8.10
N ALA A 388 -17.05 19.22 -8.20
CA ALA A 388 -16.39 19.52 -9.47
C ALA A 388 -15.80 18.26 -10.13
N ALA A 389 -15.10 17.44 -9.36
CA ALA A 389 -14.47 16.20 -9.86
C ALA A 389 -15.50 15.15 -10.30
N THR A 390 -16.67 15.11 -9.66
CA THR A 390 -17.72 14.12 -9.93
C THR A 390 -18.78 14.60 -10.93
N SER A 391 -18.86 15.90 -11.23
CA SER A 391 -19.86 16.47 -12.14
C SER A 391 -19.94 15.79 -13.51
N PRO A 392 -18.81 15.43 -14.18
CA PRO A 392 -18.83 14.75 -15.47
C PRO A 392 -18.96 13.21 -15.34
N LEU A 393 -19.01 12.66 -14.13
CA LEU A 393 -18.88 11.23 -13.87
C LEU A 393 -20.23 10.62 -13.49
N ARG A 394 -20.39 9.36 -13.85
CA ARG A 394 -21.53 8.52 -13.48
C ARG A 394 -21.06 7.44 -12.51
N LEU A 395 -21.17 7.73 -11.22
CA LEU A 395 -20.57 6.96 -10.13
C LEU A 395 -21.63 6.17 -9.35
N LEU A 396 -21.21 5.01 -8.85
CA LEU A 396 -21.89 4.30 -7.78
C LEU A 396 -21.10 4.47 -6.49
N LEU A 397 -21.68 5.14 -5.51
CA LEU A 397 -21.06 5.37 -4.21
C LEU A 397 -21.79 4.59 -3.12
N VAL A 398 -21.06 3.80 -2.35
CA VAL A 398 -21.58 3.10 -1.17
C VAL A 398 -20.98 3.74 0.07
N LEU A 399 -21.83 4.25 0.95
CA LEU A 399 -21.48 4.81 2.25
C LEU A 399 -22.02 3.88 3.34
N ASP A 400 -21.14 3.13 3.98
CA ASP A 400 -21.52 2.17 5.03
C ASP A 400 -21.31 2.75 6.43
N ASP A 401 -22.11 2.30 7.39
CA ASP A 401 -22.14 2.72 8.79
C ASP A 401 -22.20 4.25 8.97
N ALA A 402 -23.13 4.92 8.28
CA ALA A 402 -23.38 6.34 8.41
C ALA A 402 -24.08 6.67 9.74
N LEU A 403 -23.72 7.83 10.35
CA LEU A 403 -24.30 8.31 11.60
C LEU A 403 -25.57 9.14 11.36
N ASP A 404 -25.43 10.20 10.57
CA ASP A 404 -26.44 11.24 10.34
C ASP A 404 -26.34 11.83 8.92
N ALA A 405 -27.29 12.68 8.58
CA ALA A 405 -27.34 13.33 7.28
C ALA A 405 -26.18 14.33 7.07
N ASP A 406 -25.69 14.94 8.14
CA ASP A 406 -24.63 15.95 8.05
C ASP A 406 -23.29 15.30 7.66
N GLN A 407 -23.07 14.05 8.08
CA GLN A 407 -21.91 13.27 7.64
C GLN A 407 -22.00 12.90 6.15
N VAL A 408 -23.22 12.65 5.63
CA VAL A 408 -23.44 12.14 4.27
C VAL A 408 -23.50 13.25 3.23
N ARG A 409 -24.20 14.37 3.53
CA ARG A 409 -24.45 15.46 2.56
C ARG A 409 -23.20 15.96 1.81
N PRO A 410 -22.06 16.19 2.48
CA PRO A 410 -20.85 16.63 1.78
C PRO A 410 -20.31 15.61 0.79
N LEU A 411 -20.60 14.30 1.00
CA LEU A 411 -20.09 13.19 0.20
C LEU A 411 -20.91 12.90 -1.05
N LEU A 412 -22.07 13.57 -1.23
CA LEU A 412 -22.92 13.34 -2.39
C LEU A 412 -22.22 13.84 -3.66
N PRO A 413 -22.11 12.99 -4.71
CA PRO A 413 -21.54 13.39 -6.00
C PRO A 413 -22.45 14.37 -6.73
N ALA A 414 -21.90 15.13 -7.69
CA ALA A 414 -22.66 16.05 -8.52
C ALA A 414 -23.00 15.49 -9.92
N GLY A 415 -22.42 14.35 -10.29
CA GLY A 415 -22.62 13.77 -11.61
C GLY A 415 -24.03 13.23 -11.81
N ALA A 416 -24.69 13.67 -12.88
CA ALA A 416 -26.02 13.19 -13.27
C ALA A 416 -26.00 11.66 -13.45
N ASP A 417 -27.11 10.99 -13.08
CA ASP A 417 -27.27 9.53 -13.12
C ASP A 417 -26.31 8.76 -12.18
N SER A 418 -25.59 9.44 -11.26
CA SER A 418 -24.88 8.78 -10.18
C SER A 418 -25.85 8.23 -9.13
N ARG A 419 -25.44 7.17 -8.45
CA ARG A 419 -26.25 6.56 -7.38
C ARG A 419 -25.45 6.45 -6.10
N VAL A 420 -26.10 6.78 -4.99
CA VAL A 420 -25.52 6.66 -3.64
C VAL A 420 -26.35 5.69 -2.83
N LEU A 421 -25.72 4.64 -2.31
CA LEU A 421 -26.31 3.69 -1.37
C LEU A 421 -25.74 3.99 0.01
N VAL A 422 -26.57 4.37 0.95
CA VAL A 422 -26.16 4.73 2.32
C VAL A 422 -26.72 3.69 3.28
N ALA A 423 -25.84 3.06 4.08
CA ALA A 423 -26.25 2.18 5.17
C ALA A 423 -25.97 2.82 6.52
N GLY A 424 -26.93 2.78 7.43
CA GLY A 424 -26.83 3.34 8.79
C GLY A 424 -27.63 2.54 9.81
N ARG A 425 -27.42 2.78 11.11
CA ARG A 425 -28.22 2.15 12.16
C ARG A 425 -29.49 2.92 12.44
N HIS A 426 -29.47 4.23 12.18
CA HIS A 426 -30.61 5.13 12.39
C HIS A 426 -31.21 5.57 11.05
N ARG A 427 -32.50 5.92 11.10
CA ARG A 427 -33.16 6.53 9.95
C ARG A 427 -32.54 7.90 9.70
N LEU A 428 -32.00 8.10 8.50
CA LEU A 428 -31.46 9.39 8.06
C LEU A 428 -32.64 10.28 7.55
N GLY A 429 -33.50 10.72 8.47
CA GLY A 429 -34.75 11.47 8.15
C GLY A 429 -34.45 12.77 7.41
N ASP A 430 -33.39 13.46 7.78
CA ASP A 430 -32.99 14.77 7.26
C ASP A 430 -32.17 14.68 5.95
N LEU A 431 -31.92 13.47 5.43
CA LEU A 431 -31.30 13.29 4.12
C LEU A 431 -32.38 13.15 3.05
N ASP A 432 -32.28 13.96 1.99
CA ASP A 432 -33.13 13.82 0.81
C ASP A 432 -32.81 12.52 0.09
N ALA A 433 -33.58 11.48 0.36
CA ALA A 433 -33.42 10.16 -0.24
C ALA A 433 -34.63 9.80 -1.10
N ASP A 434 -34.33 9.33 -2.33
CA ASP A 434 -35.39 8.88 -3.28
C ASP A 434 -36.12 7.65 -2.75
N ARG A 435 -35.38 6.78 -2.05
CA ARG A 435 -35.95 5.56 -1.47
C ARG A 435 -35.31 5.30 -0.12
N ARG A 436 -36.15 4.83 0.81
CA ARG A 436 -35.70 4.37 2.13
C ARG A 436 -36.11 2.93 2.30
N VAL A 437 -35.14 2.11 2.76
CA VAL A 437 -35.34 0.69 3.01
C VAL A 437 -34.97 0.42 4.46
N THR A 438 -35.97 0.17 5.30
CA THR A 438 -35.70 -0.32 6.66
C THR A 438 -35.59 -1.84 6.63
N LEU A 439 -34.46 -2.38 7.14
CA LEU A 439 -34.28 -3.82 7.28
C LEU A 439 -34.74 -4.29 8.65
N GLU A 440 -35.66 -5.18 8.65
CA GLU A 440 -36.09 -5.94 9.83
C GLU A 440 -35.32 -7.27 9.91
N PRO A 441 -35.28 -7.95 11.07
CA PRO A 441 -34.83 -9.33 11.16
C PRO A 441 -35.52 -10.20 10.10
N LEU A 442 -34.88 -11.30 9.71
CA LEU A 442 -35.46 -12.23 8.75
C LEU A 442 -36.74 -12.85 9.32
N ALA A 443 -37.75 -12.99 8.47
CA ALA A 443 -38.95 -13.76 8.81
C ALA A 443 -38.56 -15.21 9.20
N SER A 444 -39.38 -15.86 10.04
CA SER A 444 -39.05 -17.19 10.57
C SER A 444 -38.70 -18.19 9.45
N GLY A 445 -39.44 -18.23 8.36
CA GLY A 445 -39.18 -19.09 7.21
C GLY A 445 -37.84 -18.84 6.52
N ASP A 446 -37.44 -17.55 6.39
CA ASP A 446 -36.16 -17.15 5.78
C ASP A 446 -35.01 -17.39 6.73
N ALA A 447 -35.21 -17.18 8.04
CA ALA A 447 -34.23 -17.49 9.08
C ALA A 447 -33.93 -19.00 9.13
N VAL A 448 -34.95 -19.83 9.07
CA VAL A 448 -34.83 -21.29 8.97
C VAL A 448 -34.13 -21.68 7.66
N SER A 449 -34.47 -21.03 6.55
CA SER A 449 -33.82 -21.26 5.25
C SER A 449 -32.34 -20.90 5.28
N LEU A 450 -31.97 -19.80 5.94
CA LEU A 450 -30.58 -19.42 6.15
C LEU A 450 -29.84 -20.44 7.02
N LEU A 451 -30.45 -20.90 8.13
CA LEU A 451 -29.87 -21.97 8.95
C LEU A 451 -29.71 -23.25 8.16
N ALA A 452 -30.73 -23.69 7.41
CA ALA A 452 -30.68 -24.87 6.58
C ALA A 452 -29.59 -24.78 5.51
N HIS A 453 -29.38 -23.60 4.92
CA HIS A 453 -28.28 -23.35 4.00
C HIS A 453 -26.91 -23.49 4.72
N LEU A 454 -26.80 -23.00 5.94
CA LEU A 454 -25.56 -23.02 6.71
C LEU A 454 -25.23 -24.44 7.24
N ILE A 455 -26.21 -25.15 7.85
CA ILE A 455 -25.96 -26.44 8.52
C ILE A 455 -26.21 -27.66 7.60
N GLY A 456 -26.72 -27.45 6.41
CA GLY A 456 -27.17 -28.47 5.49
C GLY A 456 -28.65 -28.80 5.63
N ALA A 457 -29.38 -28.88 4.51
CA ALA A 457 -30.81 -29.09 4.47
C ALA A 457 -31.24 -30.40 5.18
N GLU A 458 -30.44 -31.47 5.04
CA GLU A 458 -30.72 -32.75 5.69
C GLU A 458 -30.66 -32.65 7.22
N ARG A 459 -29.71 -31.92 7.77
CA ARG A 459 -29.58 -31.75 9.24
C ARG A 459 -30.70 -30.86 9.79
N ALA A 460 -31.08 -29.79 9.07
CA ALA A 460 -32.20 -28.94 9.45
C ALA A 460 -33.53 -29.72 9.44
N SER A 461 -33.75 -30.58 8.44
CA SER A 461 -34.97 -31.37 8.30
C SER A 461 -35.12 -32.53 9.30
N ARG A 462 -34.01 -32.96 9.90
CA ARG A 462 -34.07 -33.98 10.99
C ARG A 462 -34.65 -33.41 12.30
N GLU A 463 -34.46 -32.10 12.55
CA GLU A 463 -34.93 -31.43 13.77
C GLU A 463 -35.66 -30.11 13.42
N PRO A 464 -36.81 -30.16 12.72
CA PRO A 464 -37.44 -28.95 12.20
C PRO A 464 -37.92 -28.00 13.32
N GLU A 465 -38.50 -28.53 14.38
CA GLU A 465 -38.94 -27.71 15.52
C GLU A 465 -37.76 -27.05 16.26
N ALA A 466 -36.66 -27.77 16.42
CA ALA A 466 -35.46 -27.20 17.04
C ALA A 466 -34.80 -26.15 16.15
N THR A 467 -34.85 -26.35 14.82
CA THR A 467 -34.32 -25.37 13.86
C THR A 467 -35.13 -24.09 13.89
N ASP A 468 -36.46 -24.17 13.94
CA ASP A 468 -37.36 -23.04 14.08
C ASP A 468 -37.14 -22.31 15.42
N ARG A 469 -37.03 -23.04 16.52
CA ARG A 469 -36.69 -22.48 17.84
C ARG A 469 -35.33 -21.79 17.85
N LEU A 470 -34.31 -22.37 17.18
CA LEU A 470 -32.98 -21.75 17.06
C LEU A 470 -33.04 -20.44 16.28
N ALA A 471 -33.82 -20.41 15.19
CA ALA A 471 -34.07 -19.21 14.43
C ALA A 471 -34.71 -18.12 15.29
N GLY A 472 -35.70 -18.47 16.11
CA GLY A 472 -36.35 -17.57 17.07
C GLY A 472 -35.38 -17.07 18.15
N LEU A 473 -34.52 -17.94 18.72
CA LEU A 473 -33.51 -17.55 19.70
C LEU A 473 -32.42 -16.63 19.13
N CYS A 474 -32.16 -16.72 17.84
CA CYS A 474 -31.30 -15.79 17.10
C CYS A 474 -32.04 -14.50 16.68
N ASP A 475 -33.32 -14.37 17.03
CA ASP A 475 -34.19 -13.23 16.70
C ASP A 475 -34.19 -12.88 15.19
N GLY A 476 -34.05 -13.91 14.34
CA GLY A 476 -33.97 -13.76 12.89
C GLY A 476 -32.80 -12.93 12.40
N LEU A 477 -31.83 -12.57 13.26
CA LEU A 477 -30.67 -11.78 12.89
C LEU A 477 -29.66 -12.60 12.08
N PRO A 478 -29.35 -12.22 10.82
CA PRO A 478 -28.42 -12.99 9.97
C PRO A 478 -27.07 -13.27 10.62
N LEU A 479 -26.53 -12.32 11.37
CA LEU A 479 -25.25 -12.46 12.06
C LEU A 479 -25.33 -13.56 13.14
N ALA A 480 -26.37 -13.53 13.98
CA ALA A 480 -26.59 -14.53 15.00
C ALA A 480 -26.82 -15.92 14.40
N LEU A 481 -27.64 -15.99 13.35
CA LEU A 481 -27.91 -17.23 12.60
C LEU A 481 -26.63 -17.81 11.98
N ARG A 482 -25.76 -16.96 11.39
CA ARG A 482 -24.46 -17.40 10.85
C ARG A 482 -23.54 -17.95 11.94
N ILE A 483 -23.50 -17.31 13.10
CA ILE A 483 -22.70 -17.78 14.24
C ILE A 483 -23.25 -19.12 14.76
N ALA A 484 -24.55 -19.24 14.97
CA ALA A 484 -25.20 -20.49 15.39
C ALA A 484 -25.00 -21.60 14.36
N GLY A 485 -25.18 -21.28 13.07
CA GLY A 485 -24.97 -22.21 11.97
C GLY A 485 -23.53 -22.70 11.86
N SER A 486 -22.56 -21.79 11.89
CA SER A 486 -21.14 -22.14 11.90
C SER A 486 -20.77 -23.07 13.06
N ARG A 487 -21.37 -22.83 14.21
CA ARG A 487 -21.19 -23.64 15.39
C ARG A 487 -21.64 -25.09 15.21
N LEU A 488 -22.82 -25.25 14.61
CA LEU A 488 -23.36 -26.57 14.29
C LEU A 488 -22.54 -27.25 13.18
N GLN A 489 -22.05 -26.50 12.20
CA GLN A 489 -21.15 -27.02 11.15
C GLN A 489 -19.88 -27.59 11.73
N ASN A 490 -19.23 -26.85 12.62
CA ASN A 490 -17.95 -27.22 13.21
C ASN A 490 -18.11 -28.35 14.27
N ARG A 491 -19.34 -28.68 14.64
CA ARG A 491 -19.66 -29.73 15.65
C ARG A 491 -20.66 -30.71 15.10
N GLY A 492 -20.18 -31.66 14.34
CA GLY A 492 -21.00 -32.67 13.67
C GLY A 492 -21.82 -33.54 14.63
N THR A 493 -21.37 -33.69 15.88
CA THR A 493 -22.06 -34.48 16.93
C THR A 493 -23.14 -33.71 17.67
N TRP A 494 -23.22 -32.37 17.53
CA TRP A 494 -24.26 -31.60 18.19
C TRP A 494 -25.57 -31.68 17.42
N THR A 495 -26.66 -31.92 18.13
CA THR A 495 -28.00 -31.76 17.59
C THR A 495 -28.39 -30.29 17.63
N VAL A 496 -29.31 -29.86 16.78
CA VAL A 496 -29.87 -28.50 16.83
C VAL A 496 -30.54 -28.26 18.17
N GLY A 497 -31.29 -29.27 18.68
CA GLY A 497 -31.95 -29.26 19.98
C GLY A 497 -30.98 -29.08 21.14
N TYR A 498 -29.78 -29.67 21.06
CA TYR A 498 -28.76 -29.48 22.10
C TYR A 498 -28.30 -28.00 22.16
N LEU A 499 -28.08 -27.35 21.01
CA LEU A 499 -27.73 -25.94 20.96
C LEU A 499 -28.85 -25.04 21.48
N VAL A 500 -30.10 -25.34 21.12
CA VAL A 500 -31.30 -24.66 21.62
C VAL A 500 -31.36 -24.72 23.15
N GLY A 501 -31.17 -25.92 23.75
CA GLY A 501 -31.17 -26.09 25.20
C GLY A 501 -30.08 -25.27 25.91
N ARG A 502 -28.92 -25.09 25.27
CA ARG A 502 -27.85 -24.23 25.80
C ARG A 502 -28.14 -22.74 25.70
N MET A 503 -28.85 -22.32 24.65
CA MET A 503 -29.26 -20.90 24.45
C MET A 503 -30.47 -20.50 25.27
N ALA A 504 -31.26 -21.47 25.75
CA ALA A 504 -32.47 -21.23 26.52
C ALA A 504 -32.22 -20.98 28.03
N ASP A 505 -30.98 -21.03 28.51
CA ASP A 505 -30.59 -20.86 29.93
C ASP A 505 -30.61 -19.37 30.29
N ASP A 506 -31.69 -18.93 30.95
CA ASP A 506 -31.95 -17.51 31.30
C ASP A 506 -30.96 -16.89 32.29
N ASP A 507 -30.34 -17.68 33.15
CA ASP A 507 -29.34 -17.21 34.13
C ASP A 507 -28.05 -16.73 33.47
N ARG A 508 -27.79 -17.13 32.24
CA ARG A 508 -26.66 -16.70 31.42
C ARG A 508 -26.97 -15.49 30.55
N LEU A 509 -28.24 -15.12 30.47
CA LEU A 509 -28.76 -14.03 29.65
C LEU A 509 -28.76 -12.64 30.33
N LEU A 510 -28.45 -12.60 31.62
CA LEU A 510 -28.58 -11.39 32.43
C LEU A 510 -27.43 -10.42 32.29
N GLY A 511 -27.40 -9.71 31.19
CA GLY A 511 -26.80 -8.37 31.15
C GLY A 511 -27.88 -7.35 30.86
N GLU A 512 -27.76 -6.15 31.41
CA GLU A 512 -28.75 -5.05 31.33
C GLU A 512 -28.98 -4.48 29.90
N LEU A 513 -29.10 -5.31 28.87
CA LEU A 513 -29.28 -4.85 27.49
C LEU A 513 -30.72 -5.10 27.00
N SER A 514 -31.22 -4.22 26.15
CA SER A 514 -32.55 -4.25 25.56
C SER A 514 -32.90 -5.57 24.85
N VAL A 515 -34.18 -5.88 24.69
CA VAL A 515 -34.69 -7.19 24.26
C VAL A 515 -34.12 -7.66 22.92
N GLY A 516 -33.77 -6.77 21.98
CA GLY A 516 -33.19 -7.11 20.68
C GLY A 516 -31.71 -7.51 20.77
N ASP A 517 -30.97 -6.99 21.71
CA ASP A 517 -29.53 -7.27 21.90
C ASP A 517 -29.26 -8.53 22.70
N ARG A 518 -30.23 -9.05 23.47
CA ARG A 518 -30.08 -10.26 24.29
C ARG A 518 -29.79 -11.51 23.49
N SER A 519 -30.45 -11.68 22.35
CA SER A 519 -30.31 -12.88 21.51
C SER A 519 -28.92 -12.92 20.84
N VAL A 520 -28.40 -11.77 20.42
CA VAL A 520 -27.06 -11.65 19.81
C VAL A 520 -25.95 -11.86 20.85
N GLU A 521 -26.07 -11.27 22.02
CA GLU A 521 -25.11 -11.45 23.12
C GLU A 521 -25.07 -12.91 23.58
N ALA A 522 -26.21 -13.57 23.68
CA ALA A 522 -26.26 -15.00 24.01
C ALA A 522 -25.55 -15.84 22.93
N ALA A 523 -25.77 -15.55 21.65
CA ALA A 523 -25.07 -16.24 20.57
C ALA A 523 -23.55 -16.03 20.62
N PHE A 524 -23.11 -14.79 20.84
CA PHE A 524 -21.68 -14.48 20.99
C PHE A 524 -21.08 -15.15 22.23
N ARG A 525 -21.76 -15.07 23.36
CA ARG A 525 -21.32 -15.70 24.61
C ARG A 525 -21.17 -17.21 24.44
N LEU A 526 -22.15 -17.88 23.83
CA LEU A 526 -22.03 -19.28 23.54
C LEU A 526 -20.87 -19.61 22.60
N SER A 527 -20.56 -18.77 21.62
CA SER A 527 -19.40 -18.95 20.77
C SER A 527 -18.11 -18.78 21.56
N TYR A 528 -18.05 -17.77 22.43
CA TYR A 528 -16.94 -17.49 23.31
C TYR A 528 -16.70 -18.60 24.35
N ASP A 529 -17.77 -19.11 24.99
CA ASP A 529 -17.68 -20.15 26.05
C ASP A 529 -17.12 -21.49 25.52
N GLN A 530 -17.08 -21.66 24.23
CA GLN A 530 -16.55 -22.88 23.62
C GLN A 530 -15.15 -22.74 23.06
N LEU A 531 -14.62 -21.54 23.08
CA LEU A 531 -13.23 -21.31 22.71
C LEU A 531 -12.31 -22.03 23.70
N THR A 532 -11.18 -22.49 23.22
CA THR A 532 -10.08 -22.94 24.08
C THR A 532 -9.58 -21.77 24.94
N PRO A 533 -8.86 -22.02 26.02
CA PRO A 533 -8.28 -20.94 26.84
C PRO A 533 -7.45 -19.93 26.00
N ASP A 534 -6.67 -20.43 25.03
CA ASP A 534 -5.87 -19.60 24.15
C ASP A 534 -6.70 -18.73 23.20
N GLN A 535 -7.74 -19.32 22.60
CA GLN A 535 -8.69 -18.58 21.76
C GLN A 535 -9.44 -17.52 22.57
N ARG A 536 -9.87 -17.83 23.80
CA ARG A 536 -10.52 -16.85 24.68
C ARG A 536 -9.61 -15.68 24.99
N ARG A 537 -8.36 -15.97 25.33
CA ARG A 537 -7.35 -14.92 25.56
C ARG A 537 -7.15 -14.09 24.30
N GLY A 538 -6.96 -14.73 23.13
CA GLY A 538 -6.85 -14.05 21.85
C GLY A 538 -8.05 -13.16 21.58
N PHE A 539 -9.26 -13.68 21.70
CA PHE A 539 -10.50 -12.95 21.46
C PHE A 539 -10.64 -11.69 22.34
N ARG A 540 -10.36 -11.80 23.65
CA ARG A 540 -10.39 -10.66 24.58
C ARG A 540 -9.40 -9.59 24.17
N VAL A 541 -8.17 -10.01 23.87
CA VAL A 541 -7.07 -9.13 23.50
C VAL A 541 -7.38 -8.37 22.20
N LEU A 542 -7.91 -9.07 21.18
CA LEU A 542 -8.28 -8.47 19.90
C LEU A 542 -9.34 -7.38 20.03
N GLY A 543 -10.27 -7.51 20.99
CA GLY A 543 -11.23 -6.45 21.29
C GLY A 543 -10.58 -5.12 21.71
N LEU A 544 -9.35 -5.18 22.20
CA LEU A 544 -8.59 -4.04 22.72
C LEU A 544 -7.62 -3.46 21.69
N ALA A 545 -7.49 -4.07 20.50
CA ALA A 545 -6.59 -3.59 19.45
C ALA A 545 -6.89 -2.13 19.10
N PRO A 546 -5.88 -1.27 18.90
CA PRO A 546 -6.09 0.14 18.64
C PRO A 546 -6.65 0.43 17.24
N THR A 547 -6.45 -0.48 16.30
CA THR A 547 -6.96 -0.40 14.92
C THR A 547 -8.11 -1.37 14.68
N VAL A 548 -8.93 -1.10 13.66
CA VAL A 548 -10.05 -1.98 13.28
C VAL A 548 -9.55 -3.19 12.53
N GLU A 549 -8.59 -2.97 11.62
CA GLU A 549 -7.90 -4.02 10.91
C GLU A 549 -6.45 -4.13 11.38
N PHE A 550 -5.99 -5.34 11.54
CA PHE A 550 -4.64 -5.65 12.03
C PHE A 550 -4.09 -6.90 11.36
N ASP A 551 -2.79 -7.05 11.41
CA ASP A 551 -2.07 -8.28 11.04
C ASP A 551 -1.77 -9.14 12.28
N ALA A 552 -0.92 -10.15 12.10
CA ALA A 552 -0.53 -11.02 13.22
C ALA A 552 0.44 -10.34 14.22
N LEU A 553 1.13 -9.25 13.85
CA LEU A 553 2.12 -8.59 14.72
C LEU A 553 1.45 -7.90 15.91
N THR A 554 0.33 -7.20 15.67
CA THR A 554 -0.40 -6.53 16.74
C THR A 554 -0.88 -7.51 17.82
N PRO A 555 -1.61 -8.62 17.49
CA PRO A 555 -1.96 -9.63 18.46
C PRO A 555 -0.75 -10.35 19.08
N ALA A 556 0.32 -10.55 18.33
CA ALA A 556 1.55 -11.16 18.85
C ALA A 556 2.13 -10.33 20.00
N ALA A 557 2.25 -9.00 19.81
CA ALA A 557 2.68 -8.08 20.84
C ALA A 557 1.74 -8.12 22.07
N MET A 558 0.41 -8.05 21.82
CA MET A 558 -0.61 -8.02 22.86
C MET A 558 -0.69 -9.32 23.66
N LEU A 559 -0.40 -10.47 23.04
CA LEU A 559 -0.39 -11.79 23.67
C LEU A 559 0.96 -12.14 24.31
N GLY A 560 2.02 -11.40 23.98
CA GLY A 560 3.40 -11.71 24.37
C GLY A 560 3.91 -13.01 23.74
N ARG A 561 3.54 -13.28 22.46
CA ARG A 561 3.88 -14.50 21.74
C ARG A 561 4.52 -14.20 20.38
N PRO A 562 5.25 -15.16 19.80
CA PRO A 562 5.75 -15.02 18.43
C PRO A 562 4.61 -14.85 17.41
N PRO A 563 4.83 -14.10 16.30
CA PRO A 563 3.79 -13.84 15.29
C PRO A 563 3.10 -15.10 14.74
N HIS A 564 3.86 -16.15 14.46
CA HIS A 564 3.32 -17.41 13.93
C HIS A 564 2.40 -18.16 14.93
N GLU A 565 2.57 -17.95 16.24
CA GLU A 565 1.67 -18.49 17.26
C GLU A 565 0.40 -17.64 17.37
N ALA A 566 0.55 -16.31 17.31
CA ALA A 566 -0.59 -15.42 17.27
C ALA A 566 -1.45 -15.68 16.02
N GLU A 567 -0.83 -15.87 14.86
CA GLU A 567 -1.52 -16.18 13.61
C GLU A 567 -2.34 -17.48 13.71
N ARG A 568 -1.80 -18.52 14.32
CA ARG A 568 -2.58 -19.76 14.58
C ARG A 568 -3.84 -19.48 15.43
N VAL A 569 -3.74 -18.61 16.42
CA VAL A 569 -4.91 -18.20 17.22
C VAL A 569 -5.90 -17.42 16.37
N LEU A 570 -5.42 -16.50 15.51
CA LEU A 570 -6.28 -15.74 14.60
C LEU A 570 -7.02 -16.63 13.61
N GLU A 571 -6.31 -17.52 12.92
CA GLU A 571 -6.92 -18.49 11.99
C GLU A 571 -7.97 -19.35 12.71
N SER A 572 -7.67 -19.81 13.91
CA SER A 572 -8.64 -20.58 14.69
C SER A 572 -9.88 -19.77 15.09
N LEU A 573 -9.76 -18.45 15.24
CA LEU A 573 -10.89 -17.54 15.48
C LEU A 573 -11.66 -17.22 14.19
N VAL A 574 -10.99 -17.20 13.04
CA VAL A 574 -11.65 -17.15 11.72
C VAL A 574 -12.50 -18.38 11.50
N ASP A 575 -11.99 -19.58 11.80
CA ASP A 575 -12.74 -20.84 11.70
C ASP A 575 -14.01 -20.86 12.56
N THR A 576 -14.00 -20.11 13.66
CA THR A 576 -15.20 -19.97 14.53
C THR A 576 -16.13 -18.84 14.10
N SER A 577 -15.84 -18.14 13.01
CA SER A 577 -16.58 -16.96 12.49
C SER A 577 -16.67 -15.81 13.49
N LEU A 578 -15.79 -15.75 14.47
CA LEU A 578 -15.64 -14.62 15.39
C LEU A 578 -14.67 -13.56 14.89
N LEU A 579 -13.82 -13.94 13.93
CA LEU A 579 -12.87 -13.05 13.27
C LEU A 579 -13.08 -13.15 11.78
N GLN A 580 -12.89 -12.04 11.07
CA GLN A 580 -12.94 -11.97 9.61
C GLN A 580 -11.53 -11.81 9.05
N GLN A 581 -11.27 -12.39 7.89
CA GLN A 581 -10.03 -12.22 7.13
C GLN A 581 -10.36 -11.60 5.77
N PRO A 582 -10.46 -10.25 5.70
CA PRO A 582 -10.82 -9.56 4.45
C PRO A 582 -9.75 -9.73 3.35
N GLN A 583 -8.51 -9.94 3.73
CA GLN A 583 -7.38 -10.24 2.85
C GLN A 583 -6.43 -11.22 3.54
N PRO A 584 -5.64 -11.99 2.81
CA PRO A 584 -4.64 -12.87 3.40
C PRO A 584 -3.72 -12.11 4.37
N GLY A 585 -3.59 -12.60 5.60
CA GLY A 585 -2.78 -11.98 6.65
C GLY A 585 -3.35 -10.70 7.27
N ARG A 586 -4.57 -10.29 6.89
CA ARG A 586 -5.27 -9.14 7.49
C ARG A 586 -6.55 -9.60 8.15
N TYR A 587 -6.78 -9.17 9.37
CA TYR A 587 -7.87 -9.62 10.23
C TYR A 587 -8.68 -8.45 10.74
N ARG A 588 -9.97 -8.69 10.95
CA ARG A 588 -10.93 -7.69 11.44
C ARG A 588 -11.96 -8.33 12.35
N LEU A 589 -12.24 -7.71 13.49
CA LEU A 589 -13.42 -8.01 14.27
C LEU A 589 -14.62 -7.22 13.75
N HIS A 590 -15.76 -7.89 13.56
CA HIS A 590 -17.02 -7.18 13.33
C HIS A 590 -17.35 -6.31 14.55
N ASP A 591 -17.94 -5.12 14.32
CA ASP A 591 -18.13 -4.11 15.38
C ASP A 591 -18.80 -4.64 16.65
N LEU A 592 -19.87 -5.42 16.48
CA LEU A 592 -20.57 -6.04 17.63
C LEU A 592 -19.71 -7.08 18.36
N VAL A 593 -18.98 -7.86 17.59
CA VAL A 593 -18.06 -8.86 18.14
C VAL A 593 -16.93 -8.17 18.91
N ARG A 594 -16.44 -7.03 18.38
CA ARG A 594 -15.42 -6.21 19.03
C ARG A 594 -15.91 -5.61 20.35
N VAL A 595 -17.16 -5.09 20.38
CA VAL A 595 -17.78 -4.58 21.60
C VAL A 595 -17.93 -5.70 22.64
N HIS A 596 -18.36 -6.89 22.23
CA HIS A 596 -18.45 -8.05 23.10
C HIS A 596 -17.06 -8.47 23.63
N ALA A 597 -16.06 -8.52 22.75
CA ALA A 597 -14.68 -8.86 23.14
C ALA A 597 -14.13 -7.87 24.18
N ARG A 598 -14.38 -6.56 24.00
CA ARG A 598 -13.99 -5.52 24.99
C ARG A 598 -14.67 -5.73 26.33
N ARG A 599 -15.96 -6.03 26.32
CA ARG A 599 -16.73 -6.27 27.55
C ARG A 599 -16.17 -7.48 28.30
N VAL A 600 -15.88 -8.56 27.61
CA VAL A 600 -15.30 -9.76 28.21
C VAL A 600 -13.88 -9.50 28.71
N ALA A 601 -13.11 -8.64 28.03
CA ALA A 601 -11.77 -8.23 28.46
C ALA A 601 -11.78 -7.43 29.78
N GLN A 602 -12.88 -6.73 30.12
CA GLN A 602 -13.03 -6.01 31.37
C GLN A 602 -13.02 -6.93 32.62
N ALA A 603 -13.30 -8.21 32.42
CA ALA A 603 -13.24 -9.19 33.52
C ALA A 603 -11.78 -9.46 33.99
N GLU A 604 -10.78 -9.11 33.18
CA GLU A 604 -9.35 -9.31 33.48
C GLU A 604 -8.57 -7.98 33.26
N PRO A 605 -8.75 -6.98 34.14
CA PRO A 605 -8.28 -5.62 33.91
C PRO A 605 -6.76 -5.51 33.81
N GLU A 606 -6.00 -6.30 34.56
CA GLU A 606 -4.53 -6.31 34.50
C GLU A 606 -4.02 -6.85 33.16
N GLN A 607 -4.62 -7.93 32.67
CA GLN A 607 -4.29 -8.49 31.36
C GLN A 607 -4.68 -7.51 30.23
N ALA A 608 -5.82 -6.85 30.38
CA ALA A 608 -6.27 -5.85 29.42
C ALA A 608 -5.32 -4.62 29.36
N ALA A 609 -4.86 -4.15 30.53
CA ALA A 609 -3.89 -3.04 30.59
C ALA A 609 -2.56 -3.45 29.92
N THR A 610 -2.02 -4.61 30.29
CA THR A 610 -0.77 -5.14 29.69
C THR A 610 -0.88 -5.25 28.18
N ALA A 611 -1.99 -5.80 27.66
CA ALA A 611 -2.20 -5.97 26.22
C ALA A 611 -2.27 -4.61 25.48
N ARG A 612 -2.95 -3.62 26.06
CA ARG A 612 -3.03 -2.25 25.49
C ARG A 612 -1.67 -1.59 25.43
N THR A 613 -0.93 -1.60 26.54
CA THR A 613 0.42 -1.03 26.58
C THR A 613 1.36 -1.72 25.60
N ALA A 614 1.26 -3.04 25.45
CA ALA A 614 2.05 -3.78 24.47
C ALA A 614 1.71 -3.39 23.02
N ALA A 615 0.43 -3.19 22.69
CA ALA A 615 0.00 -2.71 21.38
C ALA A 615 0.55 -1.30 21.11
N LEU A 616 0.37 -0.37 22.06
CA LEU A 616 0.87 1.00 21.92
C LEU A 616 2.39 1.03 21.80
N GLY A 617 3.09 0.19 22.56
CA GLY A 617 4.55 0.01 22.47
C GLY A 617 5.00 -0.50 21.11
N LEU A 618 4.23 -1.40 20.48
CA LEU A 618 4.52 -1.84 19.10
C LEU A 618 4.42 -0.69 18.09
N TYR A 619 3.35 0.10 18.15
CA TYR A 619 3.19 1.25 17.25
C TYR A 619 4.27 2.31 17.49
N LEU A 620 4.64 2.58 18.73
CA LEU A 620 5.75 3.46 19.07
C LEU A 620 7.07 2.93 18.49
N HIS A 621 7.34 1.63 18.66
CA HIS A 621 8.56 1.02 18.14
C HIS A 621 8.60 1.08 16.60
N ALA A 622 7.50 0.75 15.92
CA ALA A 622 7.41 0.85 14.46
C ALA A 622 7.61 2.28 13.96
N ALA A 623 6.96 3.25 14.61
CA ALA A 623 7.10 4.66 14.27
C ALA A 623 8.54 5.16 14.44
N ARG A 624 9.19 4.79 15.54
CA ARG A 624 10.60 5.13 15.78
C ARG A 624 11.52 4.41 14.79
N ALA A 625 11.30 3.13 14.52
CA ALA A 625 12.08 2.39 13.53
C ALA A 625 12.00 3.05 12.15
N ALA A 626 10.81 3.42 11.70
CA ALA A 626 10.61 4.10 10.42
C ALA A 626 11.26 5.49 10.38
N SER A 627 11.26 6.23 11.50
CA SER A 627 11.84 7.57 11.58
C SER A 627 13.34 7.55 11.90
N ASP A 628 13.75 6.71 12.87
CA ASP A 628 15.12 6.72 13.37
C ASP A 628 16.10 5.98 12.44
N TRP A 629 15.68 4.91 11.76
CA TRP A 629 16.53 4.16 10.82
C TRP A 629 16.37 4.62 9.38
N GLY A 630 15.30 5.33 9.11
CA GLY A 630 14.97 5.78 7.78
C GLY A 630 15.55 7.14 7.45
N SER A 631 14.82 7.74 6.59
CA SER A 631 15.16 8.97 5.94
C SER A 631 14.90 10.23 6.75
N GLY A 632 14.70 10.12 8.07
CA GLY A 632 14.24 11.23 8.92
C GLY A 632 14.84 12.58 8.59
N ALA A 633 14.00 13.51 8.15
CA ALA A 633 14.38 14.90 7.93
C ALA A 633 14.31 15.69 9.22
N PHE A 634 13.68 15.11 10.24
CA PHE A 634 13.37 15.74 11.49
C PHE A 634 13.72 14.83 12.67
N PRO A 635 14.54 15.26 13.63
CA PRO A 635 14.95 14.42 14.74
C PRO A 635 13.77 14.12 15.67
N THR A 636 13.49 12.85 15.91
CA THR A 636 12.66 12.40 17.02
C THR A 636 13.37 12.63 18.35
N GLY A 637 12.61 12.80 19.41
CA GLY A 637 13.18 12.97 20.75
C GLY A 637 13.94 11.73 21.24
N PRO A 638 14.65 11.85 22.38
CA PRO A 638 15.31 10.72 23.00
C PRO A 638 14.34 9.57 23.27
N GLU A 639 14.85 8.34 23.36
CA GLU A 639 14.01 7.20 23.73
C GLU A 639 13.30 7.47 25.07
N PRO A 640 11.99 7.19 25.13
CA PRO A 640 11.26 7.36 26.38
C PRO A 640 11.86 6.52 27.49
N THR A 641 12.21 7.17 28.60
CA THR A 641 12.63 6.50 29.84
C THR A 641 11.37 6.18 30.65
N GLY A 642 10.59 5.21 30.22
CA GLY A 642 9.50 4.66 31.01
C GLY A 642 10.00 3.63 32.03
N PRO A 643 9.21 3.29 33.07
CA PRO A 643 9.53 2.15 33.91
C PRO A 643 9.67 0.91 33.02
N GLU A 644 10.76 0.16 33.19
CA GLU A 644 10.94 -1.12 32.49
C GLU A 644 9.67 -1.96 32.70
N PRO A 645 9.07 -2.48 31.61
CA PRO A 645 7.89 -3.31 31.74
C PRO A 645 8.23 -4.49 32.65
N THR A 646 7.55 -4.56 33.79
CA THR A 646 7.64 -5.68 34.74
C THR A 646 6.95 -6.90 34.12
N GLY A 647 7.54 -7.52 33.10
CA GLY A 647 7.07 -8.67 32.39
C GLY A 647 8.15 -9.22 31.47
N PRO A 648 7.98 -10.45 30.92
CA PRO A 648 8.88 -10.93 29.89
C PRO A 648 8.91 -9.87 28.78
N ALA A 649 10.14 -9.44 28.41
CA ALA A 649 10.37 -8.41 27.40
C ALA A 649 9.45 -8.67 26.22
N PRO A 650 8.66 -7.66 25.78
CA PRO A 650 7.82 -7.85 24.62
C PRO A 650 8.73 -8.39 23.51
N THR A 651 8.33 -9.49 22.89
CA THR A 651 8.99 -9.98 21.68
C THR A 651 8.96 -8.82 20.73
N ARG A 652 10.04 -8.03 20.69
CA ARG A 652 10.16 -6.90 19.78
C ARG A 652 9.97 -7.51 18.40
N PRO A 653 8.96 -7.10 17.63
CA PRO A 653 8.93 -7.46 16.23
C PRO A 653 10.23 -6.94 15.68
N ALA A 654 11.10 -7.84 15.27
CA ALA A 654 12.35 -7.47 14.66
C ALA A 654 12.01 -6.97 13.26
N PHE A 655 11.64 -5.70 13.15
CA PHE A 655 11.77 -5.05 11.85
C PHE A 655 13.26 -5.10 11.52
N THR A 656 13.61 -5.75 10.44
CA THR A 656 15.01 -5.90 10.03
C THR A 656 15.57 -4.60 9.50
N ASP A 657 14.69 -3.75 8.98
CA ASP A 657 15.03 -2.41 8.52
C ASP A 657 13.82 -1.44 8.64
N TRP A 658 14.08 -0.17 8.37
CA TRP A 658 13.07 0.88 8.40
C TRP A 658 11.97 0.69 7.33
N ARG A 659 12.27 0.01 6.21
CA ARG A 659 11.30 -0.23 5.13
C ARG A 659 10.22 -1.21 5.56
N GLU A 660 10.59 -2.23 6.31
CA GLU A 660 9.60 -3.14 6.92
C GLU A 660 8.69 -2.40 7.91
N ALA A 661 9.29 -1.55 8.76
CA ALA A 661 8.52 -0.74 9.70
C ALA A 661 7.57 0.22 8.96
N GLU A 662 8.05 0.89 7.93
CA GLU A 662 7.25 1.81 7.12
C GLU A 662 6.14 1.08 6.36
N ALA A 663 6.43 -0.04 5.71
CA ALA A 663 5.43 -0.85 5.03
C ALA A 663 4.34 -1.37 5.98
N TRP A 664 4.72 -1.70 7.22
CA TRP A 664 3.77 -2.11 8.25
C TRP A 664 2.88 -0.93 8.69
N LEU A 665 3.45 0.27 8.86
CA LEU A 665 2.68 1.50 9.15
C LEU A 665 1.76 1.87 7.98
N ASP A 666 2.23 1.71 6.74
CA ASP A 666 1.41 1.95 5.53
C ASP A 666 0.20 1.02 5.48
N ALA A 667 0.36 -0.23 5.91
CA ALA A 667 -0.74 -1.19 5.98
C ALA A 667 -1.82 -0.81 7.00
N ALA A 668 -1.49 -0.06 8.05
CA ALA A 668 -2.46 0.52 8.98
C ALA A 668 -3.20 1.73 8.39
N GLY A 669 -2.68 2.31 7.30
CA GLY A 669 -3.31 3.36 6.52
C GLY A 669 -3.77 4.55 7.36
N GLY A 670 -5.00 5.03 7.12
CA GLY A 670 -5.59 6.17 7.83
C GLY A 670 -5.83 5.96 9.32
N GLU A 671 -5.69 4.75 9.84
CA GLU A 671 -5.96 4.44 11.25
C GLU A 671 -4.82 4.84 12.19
N LEU A 672 -3.62 5.19 11.68
CA LEU A 672 -2.47 5.57 12.52
C LEU A 672 -2.74 6.78 13.43
N ALA A 673 -3.45 7.79 12.95
CA ALA A 673 -3.85 8.92 13.78
C ALA A 673 -4.84 8.49 14.87
N ASP A 674 -5.67 7.48 14.59
CA ASP A 674 -6.64 6.94 15.54
C ASP A 674 -5.96 6.16 16.67
N VAL A 675 -4.77 5.58 16.44
CA VAL A 675 -3.95 4.96 17.51
C VAL A 675 -3.61 6.00 18.59
N VAL A 676 -3.20 7.21 18.19
CA VAL A 676 -2.92 8.32 19.13
C VAL A 676 -4.19 8.71 19.88
N GLY A 677 -5.32 8.85 19.16
CA GLY A 677 -6.61 9.15 19.78
C GLY A 677 -7.06 8.06 20.76
N HIS A 678 -6.80 6.79 20.43
CA HIS A 678 -7.11 5.66 21.29
C HIS A 678 -6.27 5.67 22.57
N ALA A 679 -4.97 5.92 22.47
CA ALA A 679 -4.08 6.05 23.62
C ALA A 679 -4.55 7.20 24.54
N ALA A 680 -4.88 8.35 23.96
CA ALA A 680 -5.40 9.50 24.70
C ALA A 680 -6.72 9.21 25.44
N ALA A 681 -7.66 8.52 24.77
CA ALA A 681 -8.95 8.12 25.34
C ALA A 681 -8.82 7.12 26.50
N LEU A 682 -7.78 6.30 26.47
CA LEU A 682 -7.46 5.36 27.55
C LEU A 682 -6.74 6.00 28.74
N GLY A 683 -6.36 7.27 28.66
CA GLY A 683 -5.58 7.97 29.67
C GLY A 683 -4.07 7.70 29.58
N GLU A 684 -3.61 7.00 28.53
CA GLU A 684 -2.20 6.70 28.24
C GLU A 684 -1.52 7.92 27.57
N ALA A 685 -1.45 9.03 28.31
CA ALA A 685 -0.99 10.32 27.79
C ALA A 685 0.45 10.26 27.26
N ASP A 686 1.33 9.53 27.94
CA ASP A 686 2.72 9.35 27.51
C ASP A 686 2.80 8.64 26.15
N HIS A 687 2.09 7.52 25.98
CA HIS A 687 2.06 6.81 24.69
C HIS A 687 1.45 7.66 23.58
N ALA A 688 0.38 8.41 23.87
CA ALA A 688 -0.22 9.30 22.88
C ALA A 688 0.79 10.34 22.39
N CYS A 689 1.55 10.95 23.30
CA CYS A 689 2.56 11.95 22.98
C CYS A 689 3.76 11.34 22.22
N TRP A 690 4.30 10.23 22.69
CA TRP A 690 5.47 9.59 22.09
C TRP A 690 5.18 9.03 20.69
N ILE A 691 4.00 8.41 20.49
CA ILE A 691 3.58 7.90 19.17
C ILE A 691 3.37 9.06 18.19
N ALA A 692 2.72 10.14 18.63
CA ALA A 692 2.49 11.31 17.77
C ALA A 692 3.82 11.99 17.36
N GLU A 693 4.77 12.13 18.28
CA GLU A 693 6.10 12.65 17.97
C GLU A 693 6.83 11.74 16.98
N ALA A 694 6.85 10.43 17.22
CA ALA A 694 7.55 9.46 16.38
C ALA A 694 6.94 9.35 14.97
N LEU A 695 5.61 9.47 14.82
CA LEU A 695 4.92 9.43 13.53
C LEU A 695 5.05 10.74 12.73
N CYS A 696 5.50 11.84 13.36
CA CYS A 696 5.55 13.15 12.70
C CYS A 696 6.38 13.12 11.41
N ASP A 697 7.60 12.60 11.47
CA ASP A 697 8.47 12.51 10.29
C ASP A 697 7.91 11.58 9.21
N TYR A 698 7.37 10.42 9.62
CA TYR A 698 6.72 9.48 8.71
C TYR A 698 5.54 10.14 7.98
N PHE A 699 4.63 10.80 8.68
CA PHE A 699 3.49 11.47 8.06
C PHE A 699 3.92 12.61 7.13
N VAL A 700 4.91 13.43 7.54
CA VAL A 700 5.42 14.53 6.72
C VAL A 700 6.06 14.01 5.43
N ARG A 701 6.85 12.93 5.50
CA ARG A 701 7.47 12.31 4.32
C ARG A 701 6.47 11.71 3.35
N GLN A 702 5.38 11.14 3.89
CA GLN A 702 4.29 10.55 3.10
C GLN A 702 3.28 11.61 2.60
N GLY A 703 3.50 12.91 2.88
CA GLY A 703 2.54 13.96 2.52
C GLY A 703 1.21 13.91 3.27
N ARG A 704 1.15 13.16 4.38
CA ARG A 704 -0.05 12.93 5.20
C ARG A 704 -0.17 14.00 6.29
N TYR A 705 -0.13 15.26 5.88
CA TYR A 705 -0.08 16.39 6.81
C TYR A 705 -1.30 16.51 7.72
N HIS A 706 -2.49 16.17 7.21
CA HIS A 706 -3.71 16.24 8.00
C HIS A 706 -3.70 15.22 9.14
N GLU A 707 -3.26 13.99 8.86
CA GLU A 707 -3.10 12.97 9.90
C GLU A 707 -2.02 13.35 10.91
N SER A 708 -0.92 13.97 10.46
CA SER A 708 0.11 14.53 11.33
C SER A 708 -0.47 15.59 12.28
N GLU A 709 -1.18 16.58 11.73
CA GLU A 709 -1.83 17.64 12.53
C GLU A 709 -2.82 17.03 13.53
N THR A 710 -3.67 16.12 13.08
CA THR A 710 -4.67 15.48 13.94
C THR A 710 -4.05 14.70 15.11
N ALA A 711 -3.02 13.90 14.81
CA ALA A 711 -2.31 13.12 15.85
C ALA A 711 -1.61 14.05 16.85
N LEU A 712 -0.89 15.06 16.34
CA LEU A 712 -0.13 15.99 17.18
C LEU A 712 -1.04 16.90 18.02
N GLU A 713 -2.14 17.41 17.47
CA GLU A 713 -3.11 18.23 18.23
C GLU A 713 -3.83 17.40 19.29
N THR A 714 -4.19 16.15 18.96
CA THR A 714 -4.79 15.22 19.94
C THR A 714 -3.82 14.94 21.08
N ALA A 715 -2.55 14.64 20.76
CA ALA A 715 -1.52 14.41 21.78
C ALA A 715 -1.25 15.68 22.61
N LEU A 716 -1.16 16.84 21.97
CA LEU A 716 -0.91 18.11 22.63
C LEU A 716 -2.00 18.47 23.65
N ALA A 717 -3.27 18.15 23.38
CA ALA A 717 -4.36 18.33 24.33
C ALA A 717 -4.20 17.49 25.62
N HIS A 718 -3.34 16.48 25.60
CA HIS A 718 -3.08 15.59 26.74
C HIS A 718 -1.65 15.71 27.29
N ALA A 719 -0.80 16.57 26.69
CA ALA A 719 0.61 16.71 27.05
C ALA A 719 0.85 17.15 28.51
N ASP A 720 -0.08 17.89 29.10
CA ASP A 720 0.01 18.29 30.52
C ASP A 720 -0.21 17.11 31.49
N ARG A 721 -0.76 16.01 31.03
CA ARG A 721 -0.95 14.77 31.80
C ARG A 721 0.18 13.77 31.60
N ALA A 722 1.03 13.99 30.62
CA ALA A 722 2.19 13.14 30.35
C ALA A 722 3.23 13.31 31.45
N THR A 723 3.88 12.21 31.80
CA THR A 723 4.97 12.23 32.80
C THR A 723 6.25 12.81 32.22
N ASP A 724 6.43 12.77 30.89
CA ASP A 724 7.54 13.40 30.18
C ASP A 724 7.28 14.91 30.00
N PRO A 725 7.96 15.79 30.78
CA PRO A 725 7.72 17.24 30.74
C PRO A 725 8.12 17.88 29.41
N ARG A 726 8.90 17.19 28.60
CA ARG A 726 9.39 17.62 27.29
C ARG A 726 8.26 17.68 26.26
N MET A 727 7.23 16.83 26.40
CA MET A 727 6.22 16.59 25.36
C MET A 727 5.48 17.85 24.92
N ALA A 728 5.18 18.75 25.83
CA ALA A 728 4.48 19.98 25.47
C ALA A 728 5.27 20.89 24.51
N VAL A 729 6.61 20.90 24.58
CA VAL A 729 7.50 21.62 23.66
C VAL A 729 7.72 20.79 22.39
N ALA A 730 7.99 19.49 22.55
CA ALA A 730 8.25 18.58 21.44
C ALA A 730 7.11 18.53 20.41
N LEU A 731 5.87 18.41 20.87
CA LEU A 731 4.69 18.35 19.98
C LEU A 731 4.46 19.69 19.26
N ARG A 732 4.75 20.83 19.90
CA ARG A 732 4.70 22.14 19.20
C ARG A 732 5.78 22.26 18.14
N ASN A 733 7.00 21.79 18.42
CA ASN A 733 8.07 21.70 17.43
C ASN A 733 7.63 20.83 16.23
N CYS A 734 7.03 19.67 16.48
CA CYS A 734 6.51 18.79 15.43
C CYS A 734 5.41 19.45 14.60
N LEU A 735 4.44 20.13 15.24
CA LEU A 735 3.40 20.88 14.53
C LEU A 735 3.97 22.04 13.71
N ALA A 736 4.99 22.73 14.25
CA ALA A 736 5.69 23.80 13.54
C ALA A 736 6.42 23.28 12.30
N TYR A 737 7.08 22.13 12.40
CA TYR A 737 7.70 21.47 11.24
C TYR A 737 6.66 21.02 10.21
N THR A 738 5.56 20.38 10.63
CA THR A 738 4.46 20.02 9.74
C THR A 738 3.96 21.26 8.99
N SER A 739 3.75 22.36 9.69
CA SER A 739 3.34 23.66 9.12
C SER A 739 4.39 24.26 8.18
N LEU A 740 5.68 24.08 8.46
CA LEU A 740 6.79 24.54 7.63
C LEU A 740 6.80 23.80 6.27
N PHE A 741 6.62 22.49 6.29
CA PHE A 741 6.53 21.67 5.07
C PHE A 741 5.27 22.00 4.25
N GLN A 742 4.16 22.34 4.91
CA GLN A 742 2.96 22.86 4.24
C GLN A 742 3.09 24.30 3.75
N ARG A 743 4.27 24.94 3.94
CA ARG A 743 4.53 26.35 3.64
C ARG A 743 3.59 27.33 4.37
N ARG A 744 2.98 26.90 5.47
CA ARG A 744 2.20 27.77 6.37
C ARG A 744 3.14 28.49 7.34
N TYR A 745 4.01 29.35 6.78
CA TYR A 745 5.13 29.98 7.51
C TYR A 745 4.69 30.82 8.71
N THR A 746 3.54 31.49 8.62
CA THR A 746 2.98 32.26 9.74
C THR A 746 2.63 31.36 10.93
N ARG A 747 1.97 30.21 10.66
CA ARG A 747 1.62 29.23 11.68
C ARG A 747 2.87 28.56 12.27
N ALA A 748 3.83 28.20 11.41
CA ALA A 748 5.09 27.61 11.85
C ALA A 748 5.85 28.57 12.80
N ARG A 749 5.91 29.87 12.45
CA ARG A 749 6.55 30.88 13.27
C ARG A 749 5.86 31.03 14.65
N ALA A 750 4.53 31.04 14.69
CA ALA A 750 3.77 31.14 15.93
C ALA A 750 4.04 29.91 16.84
N LEU A 751 4.00 28.71 16.28
CA LEU A 751 4.23 27.47 17.03
C LEU A 751 5.66 27.35 17.56
N PHE A 752 6.69 27.75 16.77
CA PHE A 752 8.06 27.81 17.27
C PHE A 752 8.24 28.88 18.35
N ALA A 753 7.54 30.00 18.25
CA ALA A 753 7.56 31.03 19.30
C ALA A 753 6.93 30.52 20.61
N GLU A 754 5.79 29.86 20.54
CA GLU A 754 5.15 29.19 21.69
C GLU A 754 6.06 28.09 22.28
N ALA A 755 6.73 27.30 21.45
CA ALA A 755 7.69 26.29 21.90
C ALA A 755 8.87 26.94 22.63
N ALA A 756 9.41 28.06 22.11
CA ALA A 756 10.49 28.79 22.73
C ALA A 756 10.07 29.43 24.08
N ASP A 757 8.86 30.01 24.15
CA ASP A 757 8.32 30.59 25.38
C ASP A 757 8.13 29.53 26.45
N LEU A 758 7.55 28.39 26.10
CA LEU A 758 7.35 27.27 26.99
C LEU A 758 8.67 26.62 27.41
N GLY A 759 9.63 26.52 26.49
CA GLY A 759 10.98 26.01 26.76
C GLY A 759 11.75 26.84 27.78
N ARG A 760 11.51 28.18 27.88
CA ARG A 760 12.07 29.01 28.93
C ARG A 760 11.51 28.67 30.31
N LEU A 761 10.27 28.19 30.38
CA LEU A 761 9.62 27.78 31.63
C LEU A 761 9.98 26.35 32.05
N ARG A 762 10.24 25.51 31.06
CA ARG A 762 10.61 24.10 31.24
C ARG A 762 11.87 23.81 30.41
N PRO A 763 13.06 24.18 30.89
CA PRO A 763 14.28 24.05 30.11
C PRO A 763 14.61 22.59 29.78
N ASP A 764 14.69 22.31 28.49
CA ASP A 764 15.22 21.07 27.95
C ASP A 764 16.19 21.40 26.80
N PRO A 765 17.48 21.10 26.95
CA PRO A 765 18.50 21.50 25.97
C PRO A 765 18.31 20.89 24.61
N TYR A 766 17.66 19.72 24.54
CA TYR A 766 17.37 19.05 23.30
C TYR A 766 16.24 19.78 22.53
N GLU A 767 15.12 20.03 23.22
CA GLU A 767 13.97 20.73 22.60
C GLU A 767 14.28 22.19 22.26
N GLU A 768 15.07 22.89 23.10
CA GLU A 768 15.57 24.24 22.80
C GLU A 768 16.35 24.23 21.48
N SER A 769 17.26 23.23 21.31
CA SER A 769 18.06 23.10 20.10
C SER A 769 17.21 22.77 18.88
N ARG A 770 16.17 21.95 19.04
CA ARG A 770 15.18 21.64 17.99
C ARG A 770 14.40 22.89 17.57
N THR A 771 13.93 23.69 18.55
CA THR A 771 13.19 24.93 18.30
C THR A 771 14.05 25.92 17.53
N LEU A 772 15.30 26.16 17.97
CA LEU A 772 16.23 27.09 17.31
C LEU A 772 16.62 26.61 15.91
N THR A 773 16.85 25.31 15.73
CA THR A 773 17.11 24.70 14.42
C THR A 773 15.91 24.86 13.50
N GLY A 774 14.68 24.64 14.02
CA GLY A 774 13.43 24.85 13.30
C GLY A 774 13.21 26.30 12.86
N LEU A 775 13.47 27.26 13.75
CA LEU A 775 13.46 28.70 13.40
C LEU A 775 14.49 29.03 12.32
N GLY A 776 15.69 28.46 12.42
CA GLY A 776 16.71 28.59 11.38
C GLY A 776 16.22 28.05 10.03
N ALA A 777 15.58 26.87 10.00
CA ALA A 777 15.00 26.30 8.77
C ALA A 777 13.87 27.15 8.20
N LEU A 778 13.02 27.72 9.05
CA LEU A 778 11.97 28.66 8.66
C LEU A 778 12.55 29.89 7.98
N HIS A 779 13.56 30.53 8.59
CA HIS A 779 14.21 31.72 8.03
C HIS A 779 14.92 31.42 6.70
N ILE A 780 15.59 30.28 6.56
CA ILE A 780 16.14 29.82 5.26
C ILE A 780 15.04 29.67 4.22
N SER A 781 13.89 29.11 4.58
CA SER A 781 12.76 28.97 3.66
C SER A 781 12.16 30.30 3.23
N LEU A 782 12.32 31.34 4.03
CA LEU A 782 11.93 32.73 3.73
C LEU A 782 13.03 33.52 3.02
N GLY A 783 14.24 32.99 2.86
CA GLY A 783 15.39 33.68 2.29
C GLY A 783 16.10 34.63 3.26
N GLU A 784 15.84 34.51 4.56
CA GLU A 784 16.36 35.38 5.62
C GLU A 784 17.60 34.76 6.27
N SER A 785 18.77 34.87 5.64
CA SER A 785 20.02 34.23 6.08
C SER A 785 20.54 34.75 7.44
N GLY A 786 20.46 36.06 7.72
CA GLY A 786 20.92 36.67 8.95
C GLY A 786 20.22 36.11 10.20
N PRO A 787 18.89 36.15 10.28
CA PRO A 787 18.14 35.54 11.38
C PRO A 787 18.40 34.02 11.50
N ALA A 788 18.51 33.32 10.37
CA ALA A 788 18.84 31.88 10.37
C ALA A 788 20.18 31.62 11.07
N LEU A 789 21.24 32.36 10.70
CA LEU A 789 22.56 32.28 11.34
C LEU A 789 22.54 32.60 12.83
N SER A 790 21.75 33.58 13.25
CA SER A 790 21.59 33.92 14.67
C SER A 790 21.03 32.72 15.45
N HIS A 791 19.96 32.09 14.95
CA HIS A 791 19.34 30.97 15.67
C HIS A 791 20.23 29.74 15.71
N VAL A 792 20.80 29.32 14.55
CA VAL A 792 21.65 28.11 14.54
C VAL A 792 23.01 28.34 15.17
N GLY A 793 23.51 29.61 15.18
CA GLY A 793 24.71 30.00 15.90
C GLY A 793 24.57 29.84 17.42
N ALA A 794 23.39 30.08 17.97
CA ALA A 794 23.08 29.75 19.36
C ALA A 794 23.10 28.26 19.66
N VAL A 795 22.77 27.40 18.65
CA VAL A 795 22.87 25.94 18.76
C VAL A 795 24.30 25.46 18.71
N THR A 796 25.10 25.94 17.72
CA THR A 796 26.43 25.43 17.41
C THR A 796 27.55 26.07 18.25
N GLY A 797 27.37 27.30 18.74
CA GLY A 797 28.37 28.12 19.43
C GLY A 797 28.23 28.19 20.96
N ALA A 798 27.15 27.63 21.53
CA ALA A 798 26.94 27.73 22.98
C ALA A 798 27.85 26.76 23.75
N PRO A 799 28.55 27.19 24.81
CA PRO A 799 29.23 26.27 25.74
C PRO A 799 28.17 25.43 26.47
N ARG A 800 28.24 24.11 26.33
CA ARG A 800 27.26 23.17 26.88
C ARG A 800 27.87 22.26 27.93
N GLN A 801 27.06 21.96 28.97
CA GLN A 801 27.44 20.95 29.97
C GLN A 801 27.32 19.52 29.45
N GLN A 802 26.47 19.30 28.45
CA GLN A 802 26.26 18.03 27.77
C GLN A 802 26.51 18.16 26.24
N PRO A 803 27.06 17.14 25.57
CA PRO A 803 27.21 17.18 24.13
C PRO A 803 25.88 17.32 23.44
N LEU A 804 25.85 18.09 22.36
CA LEU A 804 24.67 18.20 21.51
C LEU A 804 24.40 16.85 20.85
N ASN A 805 23.13 16.50 20.72
CA ASN A 805 22.74 15.33 19.92
C ASN A 805 23.26 15.51 18.49
N ASP A 806 23.96 14.50 17.99
CA ASP A 806 24.65 14.55 16.68
C ASP A 806 23.72 14.85 15.51
N TRP A 807 22.48 14.35 15.54
CA TRP A 807 21.50 14.66 14.49
C TRP A 807 21.08 16.13 14.51
N VAL A 808 20.78 16.69 15.68
CA VAL A 808 20.43 18.12 15.83
C VAL A 808 21.61 18.99 15.43
N ALA A 809 22.83 18.60 15.80
CA ALA A 809 24.05 19.30 15.42
C ALA A 809 24.23 19.31 13.91
N ALA A 810 24.09 18.15 13.27
CA ALA A 810 24.19 18.02 11.82
C ALA A 810 23.16 18.93 11.11
N MET A 811 21.91 18.92 11.55
CA MET A 811 20.85 19.78 10.97
C MET A 811 21.14 21.26 11.15
N ALA A 812 21.55 21.69 12.35
CA ALA A 812 21.90 23.11 12.59
C ALA A 812 23.05 23.56 11.68
N LEU A 813 24.09 22.73 11.53
CA LEU A 813 25.23 23.01 10.66
C LEU A 813 24.84 22.99 9.17
N VAL A 814 23.91 22.14 8.74
CA VAL A 814 23.35 22.17 7.36
C VAL A 814 22.67 23.52 7.11
N ILE A 815 21.82 23.97 8.04
CA ILE A 815 21.13 25.26 7.92
C ILE A 815 22.14 26.40 7.89
N GLN A 816 23.16 26.34 8.75
CA GLN A 816 24.25 27.32 8.77
C GLN A 816 24.99 27.37 7.45
N GLY A 817 25.34 26.20 6.88
CA GLY A 817 25.98 26.10 5.57
C GLY A 817 25.11 26.66 4.44
N LEU A 818 23.82 26.39 4.44
CA LEU A 818 22.87 26.96 3.48
C LEU A 818 22.77 28.49 3.63
N ALA A 819 22.75 29.03 4.86
CA ALA A 819 22.73 30.46 5.10
C ALA A 819 23.99 31.14 4.56
N HIS A 820 25.18 30.58 4.84
CA HIS A 820 26.45 31.06 4.27
C HIS A 820 26.46 30.96 2.74
N GLN A 821 25.88 29.89 2.17
CA GLN A 821 25.75 29.74 0.73
C GLN A 821 24.88 30.86 0.11
N PHE A 822 23.76 31.23 0.75
CA PHE A 822 22.91 32.33 0.31
C PHE A 822 23.65 33.66 0.31
N GLU A 823 24.56 33.88 1.24
CA GLU A 823 25.37 35.08 1.36
C GLU A 823 26.63 35.03 0.49
N GLY A 824 26.84 33.94 -0.27
CA GLY A 824 28.03 33.77 -1.14
C GLY A 824 29.32 33.44 -0.40
N ARG A 825 29.24 33.15 0.90
CA ARG A 825 30.38 32.80 1.76
C ARG A 825 30.67 31.28 1.63
N ASN A 826 31.28 30.92 0.48
CA ASN A 826 31.44 29.52 0.09
C ASN A 826 32.40 28.75 0.99
N GLN A 827 33.43 29.38 1.57
CA GLN A 827 34.37 28.70 2.46
C GLN A 827 33.71 28.36 3.80
N GLU A 828 32.98 29.27 4.37
CA GLU A 828 32.24 29.07 5.62
C GLU A 828 31.11 28.04 5.43
N ALA A 829 30.47 28.05 4.25
CA ALA A 829 29.49 27.04 3.90
C ALA A 829 30.11 25.64 3.86
N LEU A 830 31.25 25.47 3.19
CA LEU A 830 31.97 24.17 3.15
C LEU A 830 32.44 23.73 4.54
N ALA A 831 32.93 24.65 5.37
CA ALA A 831 33.32 24.35 6.75
C ALA A 831 32.11 23.86 7.58
N SER A 832 30.95 24.51 7.43
CA SER A 832 29.71 24.11 8.09
C SER A 832 29.26 22.71 7.60
N PHE A 833 29.32 22.44 6.30
CA PHE A 833 28.97 21.12 5.75
C PHE A 833 29.98 20.04 6.17
N ALA A 834 31.27 20.35 6.30
CA ALA A 834 32.26 19.41 6.83
C ALA A 834 31.94 19.03 8.30
N GLY A 835 31.62 20.01 9.13
CA GLY A 835 31.15 19.74 10.51
C GLY A 835 29.85 18.95 10.54
N ALA A 836 28.89 19.30 9.66
CA ALA A 836 27.64 18.57 9.54
C ALA A 836 27.85 17.09 9.14
N ARG A 837 28.82 16.81 8.25
CA ARG A 837 29.19 15.45 7.87
C ARG A 837 29.67 14.63 9.06
N THR A 838 30.59 15.19 9.86
CA THR A 838 31.11 14.50 11.06
C THR A 838 29.99 14.10 12.02
N HIS A 839 29.06 14.99 12.29
CA HIS A 839 27.91 14.70 13.16
C HIS A 839 26.90 13.75 12.51
N ALA A 840 26.67 13.83 11.21
CA ALA A 840 25.78 12.91 10.51
C ALA A 840 26.32 11.47 10.48
N GLU A 841 27.64 11.31 10.32
CA GLU A 841 28.32 10.02 10.41
C GLU A 841 28.29 9.47 11.85
N ALA A 842 28.53 10.30 12.85
CA ALA A 842 28.45 9.93 14.26
C ALA A 842 27.02 9.48 14.64
N ALA A 843 26.00 10.15 14.10
CA ALA A 843 24.62 9.77 14.29
C ALA A 843 24.22 8.47 13.54
N GLY A 844 25.09 7.90 12.71
CA GLY A 844 24.81 6.69 11.95
C GLY A 844 23.68 6.85 10.90
N ARG A 845 23.56 8.03 10.29
CA ARG A 845 22.45 8.42 9.41
C ARG A 845 22.90 8.59 7.96
N PRO A 846 22.99 7.52 7.14
CA PRO A 846 23.50 7.56 5.76
C PRO A 846 22.79 8.62 4.89
N ARG A 847 21.47 8.74 5.02
CA ARG A 847 20.69 9.74 4.28
C ARG A 847 21.12 11.18 4.62
N MET A 848 21.32 11.48 5.90
CA MET A 848 21.75 12.81 6.32
C MET A 848 23.13 13.10 5.78
N THR A 849 24.05 12.13 5.87
CA THR A 849 25.39 12.25 5.30
C THR A 849 25.31 12.52 3.79
N GLY A 850 24.50 11.75 3.07
CA GLY A 850 24.31 11.97 1.62
C GLY A 850 23.71 13.35 1.30
N ARG A 851 22.78 13.85 2.11
CA ARG A 851 22.27 15.22 1.97
C ARG A 851 23.35 16.28 2.17
N VAL A 852 24.16 16.13 3.20
CA VAL A 852 25.29 17.04 3.50
C VAL A 852 26.27 17.07 2.33
N LEU A 853 26.69 15.89 1.85
CA LEU A 853 27.58 15.75 0.70
C LEU A 853 27.03 16.40 -0.55
N SER A 854 25.74 16.20 -0.81
CA SER A 854 25.05 16.82 -1.93
C SER A 854 25.00 18.35 -1.82
N CYS A 855 24.85 18.91 -0.62
CA CYS A 855 24.93 20.36 -0.39
C CYS A 855 26.36 20.93 -0.57
N ALA A 856 27.37 20.22 -0.06
CA ALA A 856 28.79 20.58 -0.26
C ALA A 856 29.16 20.54 -1.76
N ALA A 857 28.71 19.54 -2.47
CA ALA A 857 28.94 19.41 -3.91
C ALA A 857 28.34 20.56 -4.73
N ASP A 858 27.20 21.12 -4.30
CA ASP A 858 26.61 22.32 -4.93
C ASP A 858 27.58 23.51 -4.90
N ILE A 859 28.32 23.69 -3.81
CA ILE A 859 29.34 24.74 -3.71
C ILE A 859 30.46 24.46 -4.71
N HIS A 860 30.97 23.22 -4.77
CA HIS A 860 32.02 22.84 -5.72
C HIS A 860 31.56 23.02 -7.18
N LEU A 861 30.33 22.67 -7.52
CA LEU A 861 29.76 22.91 -8.84
C LEU A 861 29.74 24.41 -9.20
N ARG A 862 29.32 25.28 -8.28
CA ARG A 862 29.34 26.73 -8.45
C ARG A 862 30.73 27.31 -8.65
N LEU A 863 31.74 26.71 -8.00
CA LEU A 863 33.14 27.08 -8.12
C LEU A 863 33.82 26.45 -9.32
N GLY A 864 33.11 25.69 -10.16
CA GLY A 864 33.69 25.02 -11.33
C GLY A 864 34.57 23.80 -10.98
N ARG A 865 34.59 23.36 -9.74
CA ARG A 865 35.38 22.21 -9.22
C ARG A 865 34.62 20.91 -9.48
N HIS A 866 34.51 20.53 -10.75
CA HIS A 866 33.65 19.42 -11.16
C HIS A 866 34.14 18.04 -10.70
N ALA A 867 35.45 17.87 -10.52
CA ALA A 867 36.02 16.60 -10.05
C ALA A 867 35.69 16.32 -8.59
N GLU A 868 35.87 17.32 -7.72
CA GLU A 868 35.55 17.23 -6.28
C GLU A 868 34.04 17.08 -6.07
N ALA A 869 33.22 17.79 -6.88
CA ALA A 869 31.78 17.65 -6.84
C ALA A 869 31.33 16.23 -7.22
N GLU A 870 31.97 15.63 -8.23
CA GLU A 870 31.66 14.29 -8.68
C GLU A 870 31.94 13.23 -7.61
N GLU A 871 33.08 13.32 -6.91
CA GLU A 871 33.45 12.41 -5.83
C GLU A 871 32.42 12.44 -4.71
N LEU A 872 32.08 13.64 -4.22
CA LEU A 872 31.07 13.81 -3.18
C LEU A 872 29.69 13.32 -3.62
N LEU A 873 29.30 13.53 -4.87
CA LEU A 873 27.97 13.15 -5.37
C LEU A 873 27.83 11.65 -5.61
N ARG A 874 28.89 10.93 -5.97
CA ARG A 874 28.85 9.46 -6.03
C ARG A 874 28.59 8.88 -4.66
N GLU A 875 29.37 9.29 -3.66
CA GLU A 875 29.16 8.88 -2.27
C GLU A 875 27.74 9.27 -1.80
N ALA A 876 27.27 10.47 -2.13
CA ALA A 876 25.93 10.93 -1.79
C ALA A 876 24.83 10.05 -2.41
N VAL A 877 24.94 9.69 -3.69
CA VAL A 877 23.96 8.84 -4.39
C VAL A 877 23.88 7.47 -3.72
N ASP A 878 25.01 6.85 -3.40
CA ASP A 878 25.06 5.53 -2.78
C ASP A 878 24.43 5.55 -1.37
N LEU A 879 24.76 6.55 -0.56
CA LEU A 879 24.22 6.69 0.79
C LEU A 879 22.70 7.00 0.80
N VAL A 880 22.26 7.86 -0.12
CA VAL A 880 20.85 8.22 -0.22
C VAL A 880 20.01 7.07 -0.78
N ALA A 881 20.57 6.29 -1.73
CA ALA A 881 19.91 5.10 -2.25
C ALA A 881 19.74 4.01 -1.19
N GLN A 882 20.76 3.81 -0.34
CA GLN A 882 20.65 2.94 0.82
C GLN A 882 19.54 3.40 1.79
N GLY A 883 19.41 4.72 2.00
CA GLY A 883 18.38 5.33 2.83
C GLY A 883 16.98 5.40 2.19
N GLY A 884 16.82 4.98 0.93
CA GLY A 884 15.54 4.96 0.23
C GLY A 884 14.93 6.33 -0.10
N ASP A 885 15.70 7.42 -0.01
CA ASP A 885 15.21 8.76 -0.31
C ASP A 885 15.24 9.05 -1.81
N VAL A 886 14.12 8.77 -2.45
CA VAL A 886 13.95 8.95 -3.89
C VAL A 886 14.15 10.41 -4.31
N PHE A 887 13.68 11.38 -3.50
CA PHE A 887 13.83 12.80 -3.80
C PHE A 887 15.30 13.24 -3.76
N LEU A 888 16.01 12.94 -2.68
CA LEU A 888 17.42 13.29 -2.57
C LEU A 888 18.27 12.53 -3.59
N CYS A 889 17.89 11.28 -3.91
CA CYS A 889 18.56 10.49 -4.95
C CYS A 889 18.43 11.18 -6.32
N ALA A 890 17.21 11.54 -6.75
CA ALA A 890 16.98 12.26 -8.00
C ALA A 890 17.75 13.58 -8.06
N ARG A 891 17.76 14.32 -6.95
CA ARG A 891 18.50 15.58 -6.83
C ARG A 891 20.01 15.38 -6.91
N SER A 892 20.56 14.36 -6.22
CA SER A 892 22.01 14.06 -6.25
C SER A 892 22.45 13.55 -7.61
N LEU A 893 21.66 12.69 -8.27
CA LEU A 893 21.89 12.24 -9.64
C LEU A 893 21.90 13.42 -10.64
N THR A 894 20.99 14.38 -10.46
CA THR A 894 20.93 15.58 -11.30
C THR A 894 22.21 16.41 -11.19
N ARG A 895 22.71 16.56 -9.97
CA ARG A 895 23.98 17.27 -9.73
C ARG A 895 25.20 16.50 -10.26
N LEU A 896 25.20 15.19 -10.09
CA LEU A 896 26.23 14.31 -10.62
C LEU A 896 26.31 14.41 -12.16
N GLY A 897 25.14 14.42 -12.82
CA GLY A 897 25.06 14.70 -14.27
C GLY A 897 25.67 16.04 -14.63
N THR A 898 25.41 17.10 -13.83
CA THR A 898 26.00 18.42 -14.04
C THR A 898 27.53 18.41 -13.85
N ALA A 899 28.03 17.68 -12.85
CA ALA A 899 29.48 17.52 -12.65
C ALA A 899 30.14 16.82 -13.85
N ARG A 900 29.53 15.75 -14.36
CA ARG A 900 29.99 15.03 -15.56
C ARG A 900 29.99 15.90 -16.82
N GLN A 901 28.94 16.66 -17.04
CA GLN A 901 28.90 17.62 -18.15
C GLN A 901 30.01 18.65 -18.06
N GLY A 902 30.28 19.20 -16.85
CA GLY A 902 31.36 20.13 -16.62
C GLY A 902 32.75 19.55 -16.86
N ARG A 903 32.91 18.24 -16.81
CA ARG A 903 34.13 17.50 -17.15
C ARG A 903 34.22 17.11 -18.63
N GLY A 904 33.26 17.53 -19.47
CA GLY A 904 33.24 17.22 -20.89
C GLY A 904 32.67 15.82 -21.24
N ASP A 905 31.89 15.22 -20.34
CA ASP A 905 31.21 13.93 -20.57
C ASP A 905 29.69 14.13 -20.62
N PRO A 906 29.15 14.67 -21.71
CA PRO A 906 27.71 14.95 -21.83
C PRO A 906 26.87 13.66 -21.97
N ASP A 907 27.41 12.56 -22.50
CA ASP A 907 26.64 11.34 -22.69
C ASP A 907 26.33 10.66 -21.34
N THR A 908 27.33 10.57 -20.45
CA THR A 908 27.07 10.11 -19.07
C THR A 908 26.15 11.07 -18.33
N ALA A 909 26.26 12.39 -18.53
CA ALA A 909 25.37 13.37 -17.95
C ALA A 909 23.91 13.13 -18.38
N ILE A 910 23.67 12.86 -19.67
CA ILE A 910 22.34 12.53 -20.20
C ILE A 910 21.78 11.28 -19.50
N ALA A 911 22.58 10.21 -19.39
CA ALA A 911 22.14 8.99 -18.72
C ALA A 911 21.74 9.22 -17.26
N LEU A 912 22.56 9.99 -16.51
CA LEU A 912 22.29 10.32 -15.10
C LEU A 912 21.03 11.19 -14.93
N HIS A 913 20.81 12.16 -15.84
CA HIS A 913 19.60 12.97 -15.80
C HIS A 913 18.34 12.15 -16.15
N HIS A 914 18.43 11.17 -17.05
CA HIS A 914 17.33 10.24 -17.30
C HIS A 914 17.05 9.37 -16.09
N GLN A 915 18.08 8.87 -15.42
CA GLN A 915 17.93 8.11 -14.17
C GLN A 915 17.27 8.99 -13.09
N ALA A 916 17.67 10.26 -12.98
CA ALA A 916 17.04 11.22 -12.06
C ALA A 916 15.55 11.42 -12.37
N LEU A 917 15.16 11.51 -13.66
CA LEU A 917 13.76 11.60 -14.07
C LEU A 917 12.96 10.36 -13.74
N LEU A 918 13.56 9.17 -13.88
CA LEU A 918 12.93 7.90 -13.47
C LEU A 918 12.68 7.87 -11.97
N GLN A 919 13.67 8.26 -11.17
CA GLN A 919 13.51 8.38 -9.71
C GLN A 919 12.45 9.42 -9.35
N HIS A 920 12.43 10.57 -10.00
CA HIS A 920 11.40 11.60 -9.76
C HIS A 920 9.98 11.06 -10.06
N ARG A 921 9.80 10.30 -11.14
CA ARG A 921 8.50 9.72 -11.51
C ARG A 921 8.02 8.63 -10.56
N SER A 922 8.93 7.97 -9.85
CA SER A 922 8.58 7.02 -8.80
C SER A 922 8.19 7.69 -7.48
N LEU A 923 8.47 9.00 -7.32
CA LEU A 923 7.81 9.80 -6.30
C LEU A 923 6.32 9.75 -6.62
N SER A 924 5.58 9.01 -5.80
CA SER A 924 4.14 8.80 -5.95
C SER A 924 3.44 10.12 -6.31
N PRO A 925 2.34 10.10 -7.10
CA PRO A 925 1.47 11.27 -7.27
C PRO A 925 0.91 11.81 -5.95
N LEU A 926 1.26 11.20 -4.84
CA LEU A 926 0.92 11.59 -3.45
C LEU A 926 1.83 12.70 -2.88
N THR A 927 2.98 12.99 -3.50
CA THR A 927 3.84 14.08 -3.07
C THR A 927 3.42 15.38 -3.76
N GLU A 928 3.26 16.41 -2.96
CA GLU A 928 2.78 17.78 -3.26
C GLU A 928 3.16 18.34 -4.64
N PRO A 929 2.37 19.32 -5.16
CA PRO A 929 2.75 20.19 -6.28
C PRO A 929 4.08 20.95 -6.07
N GLY A 930 4.70 20.80 -4.91
CA GLY A 930 5.97 21.39 -4.54
C GLY A 930 7.20 20.88 -5.28
N TYR A 931 7.17 19.68 -5.86
CA TYR A 931 8.35 19.08 -6.52
C TYR A 931 8.43 19.28 -8.03
N ASP A 932 7.48 19.95 -8.66
CA ASP A 932 7.53 20.37 -10.07
C ASP A 932 8.84 21.12 -10.41
N TRP A 933 9.37 21.87 -9.43
CA TRP A 933 10.65 22.57 -9.60
C TRP A 933 11.83 21.61 -9.81
N LEU A 934 11.82 20.42 -9.18
CA LEU A 934 12.87 19.42 -9.36
C LEU A 934 12.80 18.83 -10.76
N GLU A 935 11.61 18.51 -11.26
CA GLU A 935 11.44 18.05 -12.64
C GLU A 935 11.94 19.10 -13.64
N MET A 936 11.57 20.36 -13.42
CA MET A 936 12.04 21.47 -14.26
C MET A 936 13.57 21.61 -14.22
N ASP A 937 14.20 21.47 -13.03
CA ASP A 937 15.67 21.52 -12.90
C ASP A 937 16.32 20.33 -13.63
N ILE A 938 15.82 19.10 -13.45
CA ILE A 938 16.33 17.92 -14.14
C ILE A 938 16.22 18.09 -15.65
N ARG A 939 15.05 18.48 -16.17
CA ARG A 939 14.81 18.65 -17.61
C ARG A 939 15.65 19.77 -18.20
N SER A 940 15.81 20.88 -17.47
CA SER A 940 16.67 22.02 -17.91
C SER A 940 18.12 21.56 -18.04
N ARG A 941 18.65 20.80 -17.10
CA ARG A 941 20.02 20.26 -17.13
C ARG A 941 20.18 19.19 -18.20
N LEU A 942 19.20 18.31 -18.35
CA LEU A 942 19.17 17.33 -19.44
C LEU A 942 19.17 17.99 -20.81
N GLY A 943 18.40 19.07 -21.00
CA GLY A 943 18.41 19.87 -22.21
C GLY A 943 19.79 20.47 -22.51
N ARG A 944 20.48 20.99 -21.47
CA ARG A 944 21.85 21.50 -21.61
C ARG A 944 22.84 20.37 -21.94
N ALA A 945 22.71 19.21 -21.36
CA ALA A 945 23.56 18.04 -21.65
C ALA A 945 23.34 17.56 -23.09
N TYR A 946 22.11 17.51 -23.58
CA TYR A 946 21.81 17.21 -24.97
C TYR A 946 22.41 18.28 -25.93
N ALA A 947 22.32 19.56 -25.59
CA ALA A 947 22.92 20.62 -26.37
C ALA A 947 24.46 20.49 -26.44
N ALA A 948 25.10 20.15 -25.31
CA ALA A 948 26.54 19.92 -25.24
C ALA A 948 26.99 18.69 -26.07
N ALA A 949 26.11 17.66 -26.16
CA ALA A 949 26.32 16.47 -27.00
C ALA A 949 25.96 16.74 -28.52
N GLY A 950 25.58 17.95 -28.91
CA GLY A 950 25.16 18.25 -30.27
C GLY A 950 23.74 17.77 -30.65
N ARG A 951 22.98 17.25 -29.73
CA ARG A 951 21.66 16.66 -29.91
C ARG A 951 20.56 17.71 -29.75
N VAL A 952 20.51 18.62 -30.70
CA VAL A 952 19.71 19.88 -30.66
C VAL A 952 18.19 19.60 -30.60
N ARG A 953 17.72 18.55 -31.26
CA ARG A 953 16.27 18.20 -31.28
C ARG A 953 15.80 17.75 -29.89
N GLU A 954 16.55 16.88 -29.27
CA GLU A 954 16.26 16.37 -27.90
C GLU A 954 16.39 17.48 -26.87
N ALA A 955 17.41 18.34 -27.01
CA ALA A 955 17.56 19.52 -26.15
C ALA A 955 16.31 20.42 -26.19
N ARG A 956 15.82 20.74 -27.39
CA ARG A 956 14.59 21.53 -27.57
C ARG A 956 13.37 20.85 -26.95
N GLY A 957 13.23 19.52 -27.09
CA GLY A 957 12.14 18.75 -26.48
C GLY A 957 12.13 18.87 -24.94
N GLN A 958 13.31 18.82 -24.31
CA GLN A 958 13.40 18.97 -22.86
C GLN A 958 13.08 20.41 -22.40
N PHE A 959 13.53 21.43 -23.09
CA PHE A 959 13.19 22.80 -22.73
C PHE A 959 11.70 23.11 -22.96
N GLN A 960 11.09 22.55 -24.03
CA GLN A 960 9.64 22.65 -24.19
C GLN A 960 8.89 22.00 -23.02
N ALA A 961 9.29 20.81 -22.60
CA ALA A 961 8.69 20.14 -21.45
C ALA A 961 8.82 20.94 -20.14
N VAL A 962 9.91 21.71 -19.95
CA VAL A 962 10.04 22.64 -18.80
C VAL A 962 8.98 23.74 -18.87
N LEU A 963 8.77 24.33 -20.07
CA LEU A 963 7.74 25.35 -20.26
C LEU A 963 6.34 24.80 -20.01
N ASP A 964 6.07 23.57 -20.43
CA ASP A 964 4.78 22.91 -20.23
C ASP A 964 4.49 22.66 -18.74
N VAL A 965 5.49 22.18 -17.96
CA VAL A 965 5.37 22.03 -16.51
C VAL A 965 5.16 23.37 -15.82
N HIS A 966 5.87 24.42 -16.27
CA HIS A 966 5.72 25.78 -15.73
C HIS A 966 4.32 26.36 -16.02
N ALA A 967 3.81 26.16 -17.22
CA ALA A 967 2.47 26.59 -17.62
C ALA A 967 1.38 25.88 -16.81
N ALA A 968 1.50 24.56 -16.62
CA ALA A 968 0.60 23.78 -15.80
C ALA A 968 0.60 24.25 -14.32
N ARG A 969 1.78 24.62 -13.80
CA ARG A 969 1.90 25.19 -12.45
C ARG A 969 1.25 26.58 -12.33
N ALA A 970 1.47 27.46 -13.31
CA ALA A 970 0.87 28.79 -13.33
C ALA A 970 -0.65 28.72 -13.40
N HIS A 971 -1.19 27.76 -14.15
CA HIS A 971 -2.65 27.53 -14.25
C HIS A 971 -3.24 27.06 -12.92
N ARG A 972 -2.56 26.17 -12.21
CA ARG A 972 -2.95 25.69 -10.87
C ARG A 972 -2.87 26.81 -9.82
N ALA A 973 -1.84 27.66 -9.86
CA ALA A 973 -1.68 28.80 -8.95
C ALA A 973 -2.69 29.94 -9.20
N GLY A 974 -3.15 30.11 -10.42
CA GLY A 974 -4.18 31.08 -10.79
C GLY A 974 -5.61 30.62 -10.49
N ALA A 975 -5.82 29.31 -10.27
CA ALA A 975 -7.10 28.73 -9.90
C ALA A 975 -7.36 28.72 -8.37
N ALA A 976 -6.34 29.01 -7.55
CA ALA A 976 -6.53 29.19 -6.10
C ALA A 976 -7.17 30.57 -5.84
N PRO A 977 -8.31 30.64 -5.10
CA PRO A 977 -8.90 31.93 -4.77
C PRO A 977 -7.91 32.75 -3.94
N ARG A 978 -7.70 34.00 -4.32
CA ARG A 978 -7.01 35.00 -3.53
C ARG A 978 -7.84 35.25 -2.27
N SER A 979 -7.61 34.49 -1.22
CA SER A 979 -8.08 34.85 0.09
C SER A 979 -7.19 35.99 0.62
N SER A 980 -7.78 37.17 0.65
CA SER A 980 -7.30 38.40 1.29
C SER A 980 -6.97 38.20 2.77
#